data_b58c772535e94c560f7be4171986fac5
#
_entry.id   b58c772535e94c560f7be4171986fac5
#
_cell.length_a   1.000
_cell.length_b   1.000
_cell.length_c   1.000
_cell.angle_alpha   90.00
_cell.angle_beta   90.00
_cell.angle_gamma   90.00
#
_symmetry.space_group_name_H-M   'P 1'
#
loop_
_entity.id
_entity.type
_entity.pdbx_description
1 polymer ?
#
loop_
_entity_poly.entity_id
_entity_poly.type
_entity_poly.pdbx_seq_one_letter_code
_entity_poly.pdbx_strand_id
1 'polypeptide(L)'
;MIQTVVKRDGRIVGFNEQKISGAIRKAMLHTNNGEDSNLIQQITDRISMSGHSQMTVEEIQNKVENELMKSRRKDVARAYISYRNLRNVARKAKTRDIFLEIINVKSNDITRENANMNADTPAGMMMKFSSETTKPFVDDYLLSEDVRDAVAHNYIHIHDKDYYPTKSLTCCQHPLDNILEHGFSAGHGSSRPAKRIETASVIACISLETAQNEMHGGQAIPAFDFYLAPYVRMSYVEEVKNLETLMGEDCSDLYESEINDYLKLPLDGLKGKERIKQHAINKTVARVHQAMEAFIHNMNTIHSRGGNQVVFSSINYGTDTSAEGRCVIRELLKSTYSGVGNGETAIFPIQIWKKKRGVNYLPQDKNYDLYELACKVTARRFFPNFLNLDATFNQSEDWKAEDPKRYLHEVATMGCRTRVFENHFGPKTSIGRGNISFTTINIVRLAIECMEIKDKEERINSFFAKLDKVLDLTAKQLVERYNFQKTAYAKQFPMVMRSLWLGADKLKADDTIESVINQGTLSIGFIGLAECLKALLGKHHGEDNEAQELGLKIVTYMRDRANDFTKMYQHNFSVLATPAEGLSGKFTLKDRKEFGELEGITDRDYYTNSNHVPVYYKCSAKHKAEVEAPYHDLTLAGHIFYVEIDGDATHNPQVIMNVVDMMDHYNIGYGSVNHNRNRCMTCGFENADNTLETCPHCGGHHIDRLQRITGYLVGTTDRWNNGKLAELNDRVRHDI
;
A
#
# COMPACT_ATOMS: atom_id res chain seq x y z
N MET A 1 -10.68 -4.59 47.30
CA MET A 1 -11.29 -3.84 46.20
C MET A 1 -10.56 -4.20 44.95
N ILE A 2 -11.27 -4.52 43.86
CA ILE A 2 -10.63 -4.85 42.56
C ILE A 2 -10.00 -3.59 42.01
N GLN A 3 -8.75 -3.66 41.57
CA GLN A 3 -8.01 -2.55 40.96
C GLN A 3 -7.86 -2.78 39.45
N THR A 4 -7.65 -4.00 39.04
CA THR A 4 -7.37 -4.35 37.64
C THR A 4 -8.18 -5.57 37.18
N VAL A 5 -8.44 -5.62 35.87
CA VAL A 5 -9.14 -6.70 35.22
C VAL A 5 -8.29 -7.27 34.10
N VAL A 6 -8.10 -8.60 34.13
CA VAL A 6 -7.48 -9.32 33.02
C VAL A 6 -8.56 -9.58 31.96
N LYS A 7 -8.38 -8.96 30.80
CA LYS A 7 -9.23 -9.17 29.62
C LYS A 7 -9.03 -10.59 29.08
N ARG A 8 -9.96 -11.06 28.22
CA ARG A 8 -9.88 -12.38 27.55
C ARG A 8 -8.63 -12.54 26.67
N ASP A 9 -8.07 -11.45 26.21
CA ASP A 9 -6.82 -11.37 25.43
C ASP A 9 -5.55 -11.24 26.29
N GLY A 10 -5.69 -11.38 27.62
CA GLY A 10 -4.59 -11.29 28.57
C GLY A 10 -4.18 -9.87 28.98
N ARG A 11 -4.72 -8.81 28.33
CA ARG A 11 -4.42 -7.42 28.74
C ARG A 11 -4.97 -7.12 30.13
N ILE A 12 -4.18 -6.39 30.90
CA ILE A 12 -4.58 -5.88 32.21
C ILE A 12 -5.03 -4.44 32.05
N VAL A 13 -6.27 -4.15 32.47
CA VAL A 13 -6.85 -2.81 32.42
C VAL A 13 -7.39 -2.39 33.78
N GLY A 14 -7.54 -1.09 34.01
CA GLY A 14 -8.18 -0.59 35.21
C GLY A 14 -9.61 -1.14 35.37
N PHE A 15 -9.98 -1.45 36.59
CA PHE A 15 -11.33 -1.89 36.89
C PHE A 15 -12.34 -0.73 36.71
N ASN A 16 -13.44 -1.00 36.03
CA ASN A 16 -14.53 -0.06 35.84
C ASN A 16 -15.85 -0.71 36.25
N GLU A 17 -16.40 -0.29 37.40
CA GLU A 17 -17.66 -0.81 37.95
C GLU A 17 -18.89 -0.48 37.12
N GLN A 18 -18.86 0.61 36.33
CA GLN A 18 -19.96 0.99 35.43
C GLN A 18 -20.22 -0.07 34.35
N LYS A 19 -19.24 -0.89 34.01
CA LYS A 19 -19.42 -2.02 33.08
C LYS A 19 -20.24 -3.14 33.70
N ILE A 20 -20.12 -3.36 34.99
CA ILE A 20 -20.94 -4.34 35.73
C ILE A 20 -22.38 -3.82 35.86
N SER A 21 -22.55 -2.61 36.37
CA SER A 21 -23.87 -1.98 36.54
C SER A 21 -24.60 -1.86 35.19
N GLY A 22 -23.93 -1.46 34.14
CA GLY A 22 -24.48 -1.37 32.78
C GLY A 22 -24.92 -2.74 32.21
N ALA A 23 -24.15 -3.81 32.45
CA ALA A 23 -24.52 -5.15 31.99
C ALA A 23 -25.77 -5.70 32.73
N ILE A 24 -25.85 -5.46 34.05
CA ILE A 24 -27.01 -5.85 34.84
C ILE A 24 -28.26 -5.04 34.42
N ARG A 25 -28.10 -3.72 34.22
CA ARG A 25 -29.18 -2.84 33.74
C ARG A 25 -29.71 -3.29 32.39
N LYS A 26 -28.84 -3.62 31.43
CA LYS A 26 -29.26 -4.18 30.13
C LYS A 26 -30.03 -5.49 30.27
N ALA A 27 -29.64 -6.36 31.19
CA ALA A 27 -30.41 -7.60 31.45
C ALA A 27 -31.80 -7.30 32.04
N MET A 28 -31.94 -6.28 32.89
CA MET A 28 -33.23 -5.85 33.46
C MET A 28 -34.19 -5.27 32.42
N LEU A 29 -33.67 -4.56 31.40
CA LEU A 29 -34.47 -4.02 30.30
C LEU A 29 -35.13 -5.11 29.45
N HIS A 30 -34.63 -6.34 29.50
CA HIS A 30 -35.25 -7.51 28.85
C HIS A 30 -36.17 -8.30 29.76
N THR A 31 -36.62 -7.73 30.89
CA THR A 31 -37.56 -8.33 31.82
C THR A 31 -38.77 -7.42 32.05
N ASN A 32 -39.92 -8.01 32.41
CA ASN A 32 -41.18 -7.25 32.58
C ASN A 32 -41.28 -6.49 33.92
N ASN A 33 -40.29 -6.64 34.82
CA ASN A 33 -40.38 -6.11 36.19
C ASN A 33 -39.58 -4.81 36.39
N GLY A 34 -39.12 -4.17 35.31
CA GLY A 34 -38.45 -2.90 35.34
C GLY A 34 -37.03 -2.92 35.97
N GLU A 35 -36.41 -1.75 36.03
CA GLU A 35 -35.09 -1.55 36.61
C GLU A 35 -35.15 -1.47 38.15
N ASP A 36 -34.24 -2.17 38.82
CA ASP A 36 -34.00 -2.10 40.26
C ASP A 36 -32.56 -1.56 40.50
N SER A 37 -32.47 -0.24 40.62
CA SER A 37 -31.20 0.45 40.81
C SER A 37 -30.53 0.06 42.12
N ASN A 38 -31.29 -0.27 43.18
CA ASN A 38 -30.72 -0.71 44.47
C ASN A 38 -30.03 -2.08 44.30
N LEU A 39 -30.64 -3.01 43.61
CA LEU A 39 -30.06 -4.32 43.36
C LEU A 39 -28.81 -4.22 42.48
N ILE A 40 -28.85 -3.37 41.45
CA ILE A 40 -27.68 -3.09 40.60
C ILE A 40 -26.50 -2.61 41.45
N GLN A 41 -26.72 -1.62 42.28
CA GLN A 41 -25.68 -1.07 43.14
C GLN A 41 -25.15 -2.08 44.15
N GLN A 42 -26.04 -2.82 44.84
CA GLN A 42 -25.63 -3.83 45.80
C GLN A 42 -24.77 -4.94 45.18
N ILE A 43 -25.12 -5.43 43.99
CA ILE A 43 -24.32 -6.46 43.29
C ILE A 43 -22.98 -5.86 42.84
N THR A 44 -22.97 -4.65 42.27
CA THR A 44 -21.76 -3.98 41.82
C THR A 44 -20.80 -3.77 42.97
N ASP A 45 -21.27 -3.27 44.12
CA ASP A 45 -20.45 -3.07 45.33
C ASP A 45 -19.85 -4.34 45.90
N ARG A 46 -20.68 -5.43 45.99
CA ARG A 46 -20.20 -6.74 46.46
C ARG A 46 -19.08 -7.29 45.58
N ILE A 47 -19.20 -7.12 44.28
CA ILE A 47 -18.18 -7.60 43.35
C ILE A 47 -16.93 -6.73 43.46
N SER A 48 -17.09 -5.41 43.48
CA SER A 48 -15.98 -4.45 43.60
C SER A 48 -15.17 -4.67 44.89
N MET A 49 -15.85 -5.06 45.99
CA MET A 49 -15.25 -5.30 47.30
C MET A 49 -14.86 -6.78 47.55
N SER A 50 -14.80 -7.62 46.53
CA SER A 50 -14.62 -9.07 46.68
C SER A 50 -13.26 -9.56 47.20
N GLY A 51 -12.39 -8.68 47.68
CA GLY A 51 -11.12 -9.05 48.33
C GLY A 51 -9.95 -9.37 47.38
N HIS A 52 -10.19 -9.38 46.08
CA HIS A 52 -9.15 -9.60 45.07
C HIS A 52 -8.68 -8.27 44.49
N SER A 53 -7.37 -8.09 44.32
CA SER A 53 -6.79 -6.91 43.64
C SER A 53 -6.91 -6.99 42.12
N GLN A 54 -6.92 -8.20 41.57
CA GLN A 54 -7.04 -8.49 40.15
C GLN A 54 -8.01 -9.65 39.91
N MET A 55 -8.86 -9.56 38.88
CA MET A 55 -9.77 -10.59 38.43
C MET A 55 -9.88 -10.66 36.93
N THR A 56 -10.19 -11.82 36.38
CA THR A 56 -10.52 -11.99 34.95
C THR A 56 -11.96 -11.54 34.66
N VAL A 57 -12.25 -11.20 33.41
CA VAL A 57 -13.62 -10.88 32.95
C VAL A 57 -14.56 -12.05 33.24
N GLU A 58 -14.12 -13.31 33.06
CA GLU A 58 -14.95 -14.49 33.27
C GLU A 58 -15.27 -14.69 34.77
N GLU A 59 -14.30 -14.47 35.65
CA GLU A 59 -14.54 -14.54 37.10
C GLU A 59 -15.54 -13.46 37.57
N ILE A 60 -15.43 -12.25 37.02
CA ILE A 60 -16.39 -11.17 37.31
C ILE A 60 -17.77 -11.56 36.81
N GLN A 61 -17.91 -12.06 35.58
CA GLN A 61 -19.18 -12.48 35.02
C GLN A 61 -19.81 -13.63 35.84
N ASN A 62 -19.00 -14.62 36.23
CA ASN A 62 -19.47 -15.71 37.10
C ASN A 62 -19.96 -15.18 38.45
N LYS A 63 -19.27 -14.20 39.04
CA LYS A 63 -19.74 -13.57 40.29
C LYS A 63 -21.06 -12.82 40.09
N VAL A 64 -21.22 -12.07 38.97
CA VAL A 64 -22.49 -11.38 38.63
C VAL A 64 -23.61 -12.39 38.50
N GLU A 65 -23.44 -13.50 37.80
CA GLU A 65 -24.44 -14.56 37.66
C GLU A 65 -24.79 -15.13 39.02
N ASN A 66 -23.82 -15.46 39.85
CA ASN A 66 -24.03 -16.04 41.18
C ASN A 66 -24.83 -15.07 42.09
N GLU A 67 -24.48 -13.77 42.08
CA GLU A 67 -25.21 -12.79 42.89
C GLU A 67 -26.63 -12.54 42.36
N LEU A 68 -26.85 -12.50 41.03
CA LEU A 68 -28.18 -12.44 40.44
C LEU A 68 -29.00 -13.68 40.77
N MET A 69 -28.38 -14.87 40.75
CA MET A 69 -29.06 -16.13 41.13
C MET A 69 -29.43 -16.21 42.62
N LYS A 70 -28.70 -15.55 43.50
CA LYS A 70 -29.05 -15.40 44.94
C LYS A 70 -30.16 -14.37 45.17
N SER A 71 -30.31 -13.39 44.26
CA SER A 71 -31.32 -12.35 44.39
C SER A 71 -32.75 -12.86 44.20
N ARG A 72 -33.76 -12.05 44.56
CA ARG A 72 -35.15 -12.34 44.26
C ARG A 72 -35.51 -12.20 42.78
N ARG A 73 -34.68 -11.47 42.00
CA ARG A 73 -34.86 -11.19 40.57
C ARG A 73 -34.30 -12.33 39.69
N LYS A 74 -34.93 -13.50 39.81
CA LYS A 74 -34.57 -14.69 39.01
C LYS A 74 -34.79 -14.48 37.50
N ASP A 75 -35.72 -13.59 37.14
CA ASP A 75 -35.96 -13.14 35.77
C ASP A 75 -34.71 -12.48 35.17
N VAL A 76 -34.08 -11.57 35.91
CA VAL A 76 -32.84 -10.89 35.50
C VAL A 76 -31.66 -11.88 35.40
N ALA A 77 -31.55 -12.80 36.36
CA ALA A 77 -30.51 -13.83 36.32
C ALA A 77 -30.64 -14.69 35.04
N ARG A 78 -31.84 -15.11 34.69
CA ARG A 78 -32.11 -15.88 33.45
C ARG A 78 -31.79 -15.06 32.21
N ALA A 79 -32.21 -13.79 32.15
CA ALA A 79 -31.92 -12.90 31.02
C ALA A 79 -30.40 -12.70 30.84
N TYR A 80 -29.68 -12.48 31.92
CA TYR A 80 -28.23 -12.31 31.91
C TYR A 80 -27.48 -13.57 31.40
N ILE A 81 -27.82 -14.74 31.97
CA ILE A 81 -27.22 -16.04 31.59
C ILE A 81 -27.58 -16.39 30.13
N SER A 82 -28.85 -16.20 29.72
CA SER A 82 -29.30 -16.46 28.35
C SER A 82 -28.57 -15.55 27.36
N TYR A 83 -28.42 -14.26 27.67
CA TYR A 83 -27.68 -13.33 26.84
C TYR A 83 -26.19 -13.71 26.71
N ARG A 84 -25.52 -14.08 27.83
CA ARG A 84 -24.12 -14.56 27.81
C ARG A 84 -24.00 -15.82 26.97
N ASN A 85 -24.90 -16.80 27.11
CA ASN A 85 -24.90 -18.02 26.31
C ASN A 85 -25.16 -17.75 24.83
N LEU A 86 -26.14 -16.90 24.49
CA LEU A 86 -26.43 -16.50 23.11
C LEU A 86 -25.20 -15.85 22.45
N ARG A 87 -24.48 -14.99 23.17
CA ARG A 87 -23.23 -14.40 22.69
C ARG A 87 -22.15 -15.44 22.44
N ASN A 88 -22.02 -16.44 23.30
CA ASN A 88 -21.04 -17.52 23.15
C ASN A 88 -21.41 -18.46 21.99
N VAL A 89 -22.69 -18.79 21.83
CA VAL A 89 -23.22 -19.59 20.70
C VAL A 89 -23.08 -18.81 19.39
N ALA A 90 -23.46 -17.52 19.38
CA ALA A 90 -23.34 -16.66 18.21
C ALA A 90 -21.87 -16.54 17.72
N ARG A 91 -20.89 -16.47 18.61
CA ARG A 91 -19.47 -16.47 18.23
C ARG A 91 -19.04 -17.79 17.58
N LYS A 92 -19.48 -18.94 18.13
CA LYS A 92 -19.19 -20.27 17.55
C LYS A 92 -19.90 -20.48 16.22
N ALA A 93 -21.16 -20.05 16.10
CA ALA A 93 -21.93 -20.10 14.84
C ALA A 93 -21.30 -19.19 13.77
N LYS A 94 -20.93 -17.95 14.12
CA LYS A 94 -20.29 -17.01 13.18
C LYS A 94 -18.98 -17.56 12.61
N THR A 95 -18.17 -18.24 13.38
CA THR A 95 -16.95 -18.89 12.89
C THR A 95 -17.28 -19.99 11.89
N ARG A 96 -18.26 -20.86 12.19
CA ARG A 96 -18.72 -21.91 11.26
C ARG A 96 -19.25 -21.32 9.95
N ASP A 97 -20.06 -20.28 10.05
CA ASP A 97 -20.64 -19.63 8.87
C ASP A 97 -19.55 -19.00 7.99
N ILE A 98 -18.55 -18.34 8.59
CA ILE A 98 -17.38 -17.84 7.88
C ILE A 98 -16.65 -18.97 7.14
N PHE A 99 -16.41 -20.11 7.79
CA PHE A 99 -15.75 -21.23 7.13
C PHE A 99 -16.59 -21.79 5.96
N LEU A 100 -17.90 -21.91 6.12
CA LEU A 100 -18.81 -22.36 5.06
C LEU A 100 -18.87 -21.37 3.89
N GLU A 101 -18.86 -20.07 4.17
CA GLU A 101 -18.77 -19.03 3.14
C GLU A 101 -17.47 -19.15 2.35
N ILE A 102 -16.34 -19.32 3.01
CA ILE A 102 -15.03 -19.45 2.34
C ILE A 102 -14.96 -20.70 1.46
N ILE A 103 -15.50 -21.82 1.94
CA ILE A 103 -15.53 -23.08 1.18
C ILE A 103 -16.44 -22.99 -0.04
N ASN A 104 -17.54 -22.22 0.04
CA ASN A 104 -18.57 -22.14 -0.99
C ASN A 104 -18.50 -20.85 -1.84
N VAL A 105 -17.46 -20.00 -1.67
CA VAL A 105 -17.37 -18.70 -2.34
C VAL A 105 -17.32 -18.85 -3.86
N LYS A 106 -18.24 -18.15 -4.52
CA LYS A 106 -18.21 -17.89 -5.97
C LYS A 106 -17.18 -16.79 -6.27
N SER A 107 -16.54 -16.87 -7.42
CA SER A 107 -15.35 -16.10 -7.79
C SER A 107 -15.45 -14.56 -7.75
N ASN A 108 -16.64 -13.96 -7.74
CA ASN A 108 -16.88 -12.52 -7.92
C ASN A 108 -17.40 -11.80 -6.67
N ASP A 109 -17.10 -12.28 -5.48
CA ASP A 109 -17.59 -11.66 -4.25
C ASP A 109 -16.87 -10.35 -3.94
N ILE A 110 -17.62 -9.31 -3.55
CA ILE A 110 -17.15 -8.00 -3.09
C ILE A 110 -16.23 -8.10 -1.86
N THR A 111 -16.20 -9.23 -1.19
CA THR A 111 -15.28 -9.55 -0.09
C THR A 111 -13.84 -9.78 -0.55
N ARG A 112 -13.56 -9.84 -1.84
CA ARG A 112 -12.20 -9.89 -2.39
C ARG A 112 -11.55 -8.50 -2.27
N GLU A 113 -10.82 -8.30 -1.21
CA GLU A 113 -10.14 -7.03 -0.93
C GLU A 113 -8.85 -6.86 -1.75
N ASN A 114 -8.21 -7.95 -2.17
CA ASN A 114 -6.92 -7.93 -2.86
C ASN A 114 -6.93 -8.85 -4.09
N ALA A 115 -6.85 -8.27 -5.28
CA ALA A 115 -6.85 -8.99 -6.55
C ALA A 115 -5.61 -9.87 -6.78
N ASN A 116 -4.51 -9.65 -6.05
CA ASN A 116 -3.26 -10.41 -6.18
C ASN A 116 -3.21 -11.65 -5.28
N MET A 117 -4.17 -11.83 -4.38
CA MET A 117 -4.25 -13.02 -3.54
C MET A 117 -4.82 -14.20 -4.31
N ASN A 118 -4.13 -15.33 -4.28
CA ASN A 118 -4.65 -16.58 -4.82
C ASN A 118 -5.43 -17.34 -3.72
N ALA A 119 -6.65 -16.87 -3.43
CA ALA A 119 -7.48 -17.41 -2.36
C ALA A 119 -8.00 -18.83 -2.63
N ASP A 120 -7.90 -19.32 -3.87
CA ASP A 120 -8.44 -20.62 -4.29
C ASP A 120 -7.43 -21.76 -4.05
N THR A 121 -6.16 -21.46 -3.77
CA THR A 121 -5.17 -22.48 -3.36
C THR A 121 -5.37 -22.90 -1.91
N PRO A 122 -4.94 -24.12 -1.50
CA PRO A 122 -5.01 -24.56 -0.11
C PRO A 122 -4.36 -23.55 0.88
N ALA A 123 -3.19 -23.03 0.57
CA ALA A 123 -2.52 -22.00 1.38
C ALA A 123 -3.32 -20.69 1.42
N GLY A 124 -3.88 -20.27 0.28
CA GLY A 124 -4.74 -19.10 0.18
C GLY A 124 -6.02 -19.23 1.00
N MET A 125 -6.67 -20.39 0.96
CA MET A 125 -7.84 -20.68 1.81
C MET A 125 -7.50 -20.62 3.30
N MET A 126 -6.36 -21.19 3.71
CA MET A 126 -5.90 -21.12 5.11
C MET A 126 -5.67 -19.67 5.56
N MET A 127 -5.07 -18.84 4.73
CA MET A 127 -4.89 -17.41 5.03
C MET A 127 -6.23 -16.67 5.09
N LYS A 128 -7.18 -17.00 4.21
CA LYS A 128 -8.52 -16.42 4.23
C LYS A 128 -9.27 -16.81 5.50
N PHE A 129 -9.21 -18.07 5.94
CA PHE A 129 -9.73 -18.50 7.22
C PHE A 129 -9.12 -17.69 8.38
N SER A 130 -7.81 -17.54 8.39
CA SER A 130 -7.11 -16.72 9.39
C SER A 130 -7.58 -15.27 9.39
N SER A 131 -7.62 -14.62 8.23
CA SER A 131 -8.05 -13.24 8.06
C SER A 131 -9.47 -13.04 8.56
N GLU A 132 -10.43 -13.82 8.08
CA GLU A 132 -11.86 -13.65 8.41
C GLU A 132 -12.20 -13.99 9.87
N THR A 133 -11.43 -14.86 10.51
CA THR A 133 -11.61 -15.14 11.95
C THR A 133 -10.92 -14.11 12.84
N THR A 134 -9.85 -13.48 12.36
CA THR A 134 -9.09 -12.47 13.11
C THR A 134 -9.82 -11.12 13.16
N LYS A 135 -10.45 -10.69 12.07
CA LYS A 135 -11.17 -9.40 12.00
C LYS A 135 -12.20 -9.19 13.12
N PRO A 136 -13.11 -10.15 13.39
CA PRO A 136 -14.04 -10.06 14.52
C PRO A 136 -13.35 -10.04 15.88
N PHE A 137 -12.23 -10.77 16.03
CA PHE A 137 -11.43 -10.73 17.26
C PHE A 137 -10.90 -9.32 17.53
N VAL A 138 -10.40 -8.63 16.50
CA VAL A 138 -9.92 -7.25 16.63
C VAL A 138 -11.06 -6.33 17.05
N ASP A 139 -12.22 -6.43 16.39
CA ASP A 139 -13.40 -5.61 16.71
C ASP A 139 -13.87 -5.81 18.16
N ASP A 140 -13.90 -7.05 18.63
CA ASP A 140 -14.42 -7.39 19.96
C ASP A 140 -13.42 -7.13 21.10
N TYR A 141 -12.11 -7.23 20.85
CA TYR A 141 -11.10 -7.27 21.92
C TYR A 141 -10.00 -6.21 21.83
N LEU A 142 -9.67 -5.70 20.65
CA LEU A 142 -8.54 -4.77 20.49
C LEU A 142 -8.97 -3.33 20.28
N LEU A 143 -10.13 -3.08 19.66
CA LEU A 143 -10.62 -1.73 19.44
C LEU A 143 -11.33 -1.16 20.68
N SER A 144 -11.15 0.13 20.94
CA SER A 144 -11.99 0.87 21.87
C SER A 144 -13.45 0.93 21.38
N GLU A 145 -14.39 1.16 22.29
CA GLU A 145 -15.82 1.09 21.99
C GLU A 145 -16.23 2.10 20.91
N ASP A 146 -15.78 3.33 21.02
CA ASP A 146 -16.03 4.42 20.09
C ASP A 146 -15.43 4.15 18.68
N VAL A 147 -14.22 3.61 18.61
CA VAL A 147 -13.59 3.21 17.34
C VAL A 147 -14.36 2.05 16.70
N ARG A 148 -14.73 1.05 17.49
CA ARG A 148 -15.54 -0.08 16.98
C ARG A 148 -16.88 0.40 16.44
N ASP A 149 -17.54 1.33 17.13
CA ASP A 149 -18.83 1.88 16.72
C ASP A 149 -18.67 2.69 15.41
N ALA A 150 -17.60 3.47 15.26
CA ALA A 150 -17.32 4.18 14.02
C ALA A 150 -17.06 3.25 12.83
N VAL A 151 -16.34 2.14 13.03
CA VAL A 151 -16.16 1.10 12.00
C VAL A 151 -17.49 0.43 11.64
N ALA A 152 -18.32 0.11 12.64
CA ALA A 152 -19.61 -0.53 12.42
C ALA A 152 -20.58 0.37 11.63
N HIS A 153 -20.59 1.68 11.94
CA HIS A 153 -21.43 2.69 11.29
C HIS A 153 -20.80 3.30 10.02
N ASN A 154 -19.76 2.68 9.46
CA ASN A 154 -19.18 3.05 8.17
C ASN A 154 -18.53 4.45 8.11
N TYR A 155 -18.14 5.03 9.25
CA TYR A 155 -17.41 6.31 9.29
C TYR A 155 -15.93 6.15 8.92
N ILE A 156 -15.32 5.06 9.38
CA ILE A 156 -13.90 4.75 9.14
C ILE A 156 -13.69 3.30 8.75
N HIS A 157 -12.60 3.06 8.04
CA HIS A 157 -12.11 1.72 7.73
C HIS A 157 -10.65 1.58 8.17
N ILE A 158 -10.38 0.61 9.04
CA ILE A 158 -9.03 0.24 9.46
C ILE A 158 -8.48 -0.77 8.47
N HIS A 159 -7.43 -0.39 7.74
CA HIS A 159 -6.80 -1.27 6.75
C HIS A 159 -6.00 -2.39 7.42
N ASP A 160 -5.95 -3.54 6.76
CA ASP A 160 -5.20 -4.72 7.22
C ASP A 160 -5.51 -5.07 8.68
N LYS A 161 -6.81 -5.05 9.02
CA LYS A 161 -7.31 -5.28 10.38
C LYS A 161 -7.00 -6.70 10.86
N ASP A 162 -6.92 -7.66 9.97
CA ASP A 162 -6.52 -9.04 10.23
C ASP A 162 -5.05 -9.16 10.69
N TYR A 163 -4.17 -8.26 10.24
CA TYR A 163 -2.79 -8.20 10.71
C TYR A 163 -2.60 -7.43 12.02
N TYR A 164 -3.63 -6.76 12.53
CA TYR A 164 -3.53 -5.97 13.76
C TYR A 164 -2.93 -6.76 14.95
N PRO A 165 -3.38 -8.02 15.26
CA PRO A 165 -2.83 -8.77 16.39
C PRO A 165 -1.38 -9.21 16.21
N THR A 166 -0.88 -9.27 14.97
CA THR A 166 0.50 -9.66 14.68
C THR A 166 1.51 -8.57 15.02
N LYS A 167 1.06 -7.34 15.25
CA LYS A 167 1.88 -6.13 15.46
C LYS A 167 2.75 -5.75 14.26
N SER A 168 2.56 -6.36 13.08
CA SER A 168 3.35 -6.03 11.89
C SER A 168 3.09 -4.62 11.40
N LEU A 169 4.07 -4.05 10.69
CA LEU A 169 3.99 -2.75 10.03
C LEU A 169 3.51 -2.93 8.58
N THR A 170 3.09 -1.83 7.94
CA THR A 170 2.54 -1.93 6.59
C THR A 170 3.64 -2.21 5.56
N CYS A 171 4.63 -1.33 5.41
CA CYS A 171 5.57 -1.37 4.28
C CYS A 171 6.94 -0.78 4.63
N CYS A 172 7.95 -1.06 3.77
CA CYS A 172 9.30 -0.55 3.95
C CYS A 172 9.99 -0.27 2.61
N GLN A 173 10.82 0.78 2.58
CA GLN A 173 11.79 1.11 1.52
C GLN A 173 13.15 0.54 1.90
N HIS A 174 13.61 -0.51 1.22
CA HIS A 174 14.77 -1.30 1.60
C HIS A 174 16.10 -0.59 1.34
N PRO A 175 16.98 -0.36 2.33
CA PRO A 175 18.38 0.03 2.13
C PRO A 175 19.18 -1.18 1.62
N LEU A 176 19.01 -1.48 0.34
CA LEU A 176 19.56 -2.71 -0.25
C LEU A 176 21.09 -2.69 -0.30
N ASP A 177 21.73 -1.55 -0.37
CA ASP A 177 23.18 -1.38 -0.32
C ASP A 177 23.80 -2.07 0.89
N ASN A 178 23.26 -1.83 2.08
CA ASN A 178 23.71 -2.46 3.32
C ASN A 178 23.64 -4.00 3.26
N ILE A 179 22.55 -4.53 2.72
CA ILE A 179 22.33 -5.98 2.60
C ILE A 179 23.28 -6.60 1.59
N LEU A 180 23.49 -5.93 0.47
CA LEU A 180 24.39 -6.41 -0.59
C LEU A 180 25.86 -6.40 -0.16
N GLU A 181 26.26 -5.39 0.63
CA GLU A 181 27.63 -5.22 1.10
C GLU A 181 27.98 -6.13 2.28
N HIS A 182 27.06 -6.33 3.21
CA HIS A 182 27.33 -7.07 4.46
C HIS A 182 26.65 -8.43 4.54
N GLY A 183 25.71 -8.75 3.66
CA GLY A 183 24.81 -9.89 3.78
C GLY A 183 23.74 -9.65 4.83
N PHE A 184 22.92 -10.64 5.07
CA PHE A 184 21.84 -10.57 6.06
C PHE A 184 21.50 -11.95 6.63
N SER A 185 20.71 -11.97 7.72
CA SER A 185 20.12 -13.18 8.28
C SER A 185 18.64 -12.98 8.52
N ALA A 186 17.82 -13.91 8.03
CA ALA A 186 16.37 -13.95 8.22
C ALA A 186 15.92 -14.93 9.31
N GLY A 187 16.83 -15.33 10.20
CA GLY A 187 16.53 -16.22 11.34
C GLY A 187 16.85 -17.71 11.13
N HIS A 188 16.84 -18.21 9.89
CA HIS A 188 17.10 -19.62 9.56
C HIS A 188 18.43 -19.85 8.80
N GLY A 189 19.14 -18.80 8.50
CA GLY A 189 20.39 -18.84 7.75
C GLY A 189 20.88 -17.44 7.45
N SER A 190 22.06 -17.34 6.83
CA SER A 190 22.66 -16.06 6.50
C SER A 190 23.06 -16.02 5.02
N SER A 191 22.76 -14.93 4.35
CA SER A 191 23.28 -14.62 3.03
C SER A 191 24.66 -13.99 3.14
N ARG A 192 25.57 -14.35 2.25
CA ARG A 192 26.88 -13.68 2.13
C ARG A 192 26.75 -12.38 1.34
N PRO A 193 27.72 -11.45 1.48
CA PRO A 193 27.85 -10.30 0.60
C PRO A 193 27.84 -10.70 -0.87
N ALA A 194 27.21 -9.87 -1.70
CA ALA A 194 27.23 -10.04 -3.14
C ALA A 194 28.62 -9.70 -3.71
N LYS A 195 29.02 -10.39 -4.79
CA LYS A 195 30.27 -10.12 -5.52
C LYS A 195 30.05 -10.07 -7.03
N ARG A 196 28.84 -10.29 -7.50
CA ARG A 196 28.44 -10.37 -8.90
C ARG A 196 27.05 -9.81 -9.07
N ILE A 197 26.75 -9.32 -10.25
CA ILE A 197 25.44 -8.76 -10.57
C ILE A 197 24.29 -9.79 -10.39
N GLU A 198 24.51 -11.04 -10.76
CA GLU A 198 23.52 -12.12 -10.62
C GLU A 198 23.20 -12.36 -9.14
N THR A 199 24.21 -12.43 -8.28
CA THR A 199 24.03 -12.60 -6.84
C THR A 199 23.34 -11.40 -6.22
N ALA A 200 23.71 -10.18 -6.62
CA ALA A 200 23.06 -8.95 -6.14
C ALA A 200 21.57 -8.91 -6.51
N SER A 201 21.25 -9.30 -7.74
CA SER A 201 19.87 -9.39 -8.23
C SER A 201 19.03 -10.41 -7.45
N VAL A 202 19.58 -11.60 -7.18
CA VAL A 202 18.91 -12.64 -6.38
C VAL A 202 18.71 -12.19 -4.93
N ILE A 203 19.71 -11.54 -4.32
CA ILE A 203 19.57 -10.99 -2.96
C ILE A 203 18.49 -9.92 -2.90
N ALA A 204 18.35 -9.09 -3.95
CA ALA A 204 17.24 -8.12 -4.04
C ALA A 204 15.86 -8.82 -4.04
N CYS A 205 15.70 -9.91 -4.78
CA CYS A 205 14.47 -10.73 -4.75
C CYS A 205 14.22 -11.27 -3.33
N ILE A 206 15.22 -11.92 -2.73
CA ILE A 206 15.10 -12.54 -1.40
C ILE A 206 14.76 -11.48 -0.34
N SER A 207 15.33 -10.28 -0.44
CA SER A 207 15.02 -9.17 0.47
C SER A 207 13.53 -8.80 0.44
N LEU A 208 12.98 -8.61 -0.76
CA LEU A 208 11.57 -8.26 -0.95
C LEU A 208 10.64 -9.40 -0.47
N GLU A 209 10.95 -10.65 -0.82
CA GLU A 209 10.18 -11.84 -0.45
C GLU A 209 10.16 -12.10 1.05
N THR A 210 11.32 -12.00 1.69
CA THR A 210 11.46 -12.22 3.14
C THR A 210 10.74 -11.14 3.93
N ALA A 211 10.94 -9.87 3.58
CA ALA A 211 10.27 -8.76 4.25
C ALA A 211 8.73 -8.82 4.10
N GLN A 212 8.21 -9.34 2.98
CA GLN A 212 6.78 -9.54 2.78
C GLN A 212 6.16 -10.55 3.76
N ASN A 213 6.95 -11.46 4.35
CA ASN A 213 6.46 -12.36 5.39
C ASN A 213 6.40 -11.69 6.78
N GLU A 214 7.13 -10.60 6.96
CA GLU A 214 7.20 -9.86 8.23
C GLU A 214 6.30 -8.61 8.25
N MET A 215 5.93 -8.11 7.07
CA MET A 215 5.10 -6.90 6.89
C MET A 215 3.88 -7.20 6.01
N HIS A 216 2.79 -6.47 6.23
CA HIS A 216 1.53 -6.78 5.55
C HIS A 216 1.28 -5.99 4.25
N GLY A 217 2.01 -4.91 3.99
CA GLY A 217 1.88 -4.10 2.77
C GLY A 217 3.03 -4.29 1.78
N GLY A 218 3.18 -3.34 0.86
CA GLY A 218 4.16 -3.40 -0.21
C GLY A 218 5.60 -3.23 0.26
N GLN A 219 6.53 -3.85 -0.46
CA GLN A 219 7.97 -3.78 -0.24
C GLN A 219 8.63 -3.06 -1.42
N ALA A 220 9.58 -2.15 -1.17
CA ALA A 220 10.16 -1.35 -2.23
C ALA A 220 11.67 -1.20 -2.12
N ILE A 221 12.33 -1.00 -3.27
CA ILE A 221 13.74 -0.62 -3.35
C ILE A 221 13.79 0.83 -3.88
N PRO A 222 14.30 1.80 -3.10
CA PRO A 222 14.21 3.22 -3.43
C PRO A 222 15.25 3.72 -4.45
N ALA A 223 16.32 2.97 -4.71
CA ALA A 223 17.44 3.36 -5.60
C ALA A 223 18.07 2.13 -6.25
N PHE A 224 17.28 1.39 -7.00
CA PHE A 224 17.66 0.08 -7.56
C PHE A 224 18.90 0.14 -8.46
N ASP A 225 19.01 1.16 -9.30
CA ASP A 225 20.15 1.42 -10.19
C ASP A 225 21.43 1.69 -9.40
N PHE A 226 21.41 2.57 -8.42
CA PHE A 226 22.58 2.87 -7.57
C PHE A 226 23.04 1.65 -6.78
N TYR A 227 22.11 0.88 -6.23
CA TYR A 227 22.45 -0.27 -5.39
C TYR A 227 23.07 -1.42 -6.19
N LEU A 228 22.70 -1.59 -7.45
CA LEU A 228 23.23 -2.66 -8.29
C LEU A 228 24.50 -2.25 -9.09
N ALA A 229 24.72 -0.94 -9.30
CA ALA A 229 25.84 -0.42 -10.08
C ALA A 229 27.22 -0.98 -9.65
N PRO A 230 27.59 -1.05 -8.35
CA PRO A 230 28.89 -1.59 -7.94
C PRO A 230 29.10 -3.04 -8.41
N TYR A 231 28.06 -3.84 -8.50
CA TYR A 231 28.13 -5.26 -8.87
C TYR A 231 28.26 -5.46 -10.40
N VAL A 232 27.88 -4.47 -11.19
CA VAL A 232 28.22 -4.43 -12.62
C VAL A 232 29.72 -4.30 -12.78
N ARG A 233 30.36 -3.34 -12.06
CA ARG A 233 31.82 -3.16 -12.08
C ARG A 233 32.55 -4.42 -11.59
N MET A 234 32.11 -5.02 -10.47
CA MET A 234 32.71 -6.25 -9.96
C MET A 234 32.63 -7.39 -10.98
N SER A 235 31.49 -7.52 -11.68
CA SER A 235 31.31 -8.52 -12.73
C SER A 235 32.20 -8.25 -13.94
N TYR A 236 32.39 -6.97 -14.32
CA TYR A 236 33.33 -6.59 -15.38
C TYR A 236 34.75 -6.96 -15.02
N VAL A 237 35.21 -6.62 -13.82
CA VAL A 237 36.57 -6.96 -13.35
C VAL A 237 36.76 -8.48 -13.34
N GLU A 238 35.77 -9.25 -12.98
CA GLU A 238 35.81 -10.73 -13.05
C GLU A 238 36.03 -11.20 -14.49
N GLU A 239 35.28 -10.64 -15.47
CA GLU A 239 35.45 -10.99 -16.88
C GLU A 239 36.85 -10.64 -17.39
N VAL A 240 37.41 -9.48 -17.00
CA VAL A 240 38.79 -9.13 -17.36
C VAL A 240 39.79 -10.12 -16.76
N LYS A 241 39.65 -10.52 -15.48
CA LYS A 241 40.50 -11.54 -14.82
C LYS A 241 40.43 -12.89 -15.50
N ASN A 242 39.24 -13.31 -15.93
CA ASN A 242 39.05 -14.55 -16.68
C ASN A 242 39.84 -14.54 -18.01
N LEU A 243 39.79 -13.40 -18.73
CA LEU A 243 40.53 -13.22 -20.00
C LEU A 243 42.03 -13.14 -19.76
N GLU A 244 42.46 -12.42 -18.73
CA GLU A 244 43.87 -12.35 -18.28
C GLU A 244 44.44 -13.76 -18.04
N THR A 245 43.71 -14.56 -17.27
CA THR A 245 44.09 -15.95 -16.97
C THR A 245 44.15 -16.80 -18.26
N LEU A 246 43.19 -16.64 -19.16
CA LEU A 246 43.12 -17.42 -20.40
C LEU A 246 44.23 -17.06 -21.40
N MET A 247 44.58 -15.75 -21.48
CA MET A 247 45.52 -15.25 -22.45
C MET A 247 46.97 -15.19 -21.91
N GLY A 248 47.12 -15.26 -20.58
CA GLY A 248 48.45 -15.12 -19.95
C GLY A 248 49.03 -13.71 -20.02
N GLU A 249 48.20 -12.69 -20.22
CA GLU A 249 48.57 -11.27 -20.32
C GLU A 249 48.10 -10.50 -19.08
N ASP A 250 48.94 -9.64 -18.50
CA ASP A 250 48.53 -8.73 -17.42
C ASP A 250 47.59 -7.64 -17.95
N CYS A 251 46.39 -7.65 -17.45
CA CYS A 251 45.32 -6.68 -17.78
C CYS A 251 44.83 -5.90 -16.56
N SER A 252 45.58 -5.87 -15.46
CA SER A 252 45.21 -5.21 -14.21
C SER A 252 44.88 -3.73 -14.34
N ASP A 253 45.47 -3.03 -15.31
CA ASP A 253 45.17 -1.64 -15.66
C ASP A 253 43.71 -1.45 -16.18
N LEU A 254 43.07 -2.52 -16.67
CA LEU A 254 41.68 -2.45 -17.09
C LEU A 254 40.67 -2.51 -15.92
N TYR A 255 41.06 -2.94 -14.72
CA TYR A 255 40.15 -3.07 -13.58
C TYR A 255 39.54 -1.73 -13.18
N GLU A 256 40.36 -0.69 -13.12
CA GLU A 256 39.96 0.69 -12.78
C GLU A 256 39.80 1.58 -14.02
N SER A 257 39.87 0.99 -15.22
CA SER A 257 39.77 1.78 -16.46
C SER A 257 38.38 2.45 -16.55
N GLU A 258 38.38 3.71 -16.99
CA GLU A 258 37.13 4.43 -17.23
C GLU A 258 36.32 3.75 -18.34
N ILE A 259 35.01 3.55 -18.07
CA ILE A 259 34.04 3.04 -19.01
C ILE A 259 32.98 4.13 -19.16
N ASN A 260 32.84 4.66 -20.36
CA ASN A 260 31.85 5.70 -20.63
C ASN A 260 30.43 5.16 -20.63
N ASP A 261 30.26 3.98 -21.20
CA ASP A 261 28.98 3.24 -21.17
C ASP A 261 29.20 1.76 -21.44
N TYR A 262 28.36 0.90 -20.89
CA TYR A 262 28.35 -0.54 -21.13
C TYR A 262 27.47 -0.86 -22.34
N LEU A 263 28.08 -0.89 -23.53
CA LEU A 263 27.38 -1.20 -24.76
C LEU A 263 27.99 -2.43 -25.44
N LYS A 264 27.15 -3.33 -25.93
CA LYS A 264 27.59 -4.44 -26.78
C LYS A 264 28.00 -3.91 -28.15
N LEU A 265 29.30 -4.00 -28.45
CA LEU A 265 29.87 -3.58 -29.73
C LEU A 265 30.59 -4.75 -30.42
N PRO A 266 30.65 -4.75 -31.76
CA PRO A 266 31.46 -5.70 -32.51
C PRO A 266 32.94 -5.64 -32.08
N LEU A 267 33.63 -6.77 -32.11
CA LEU A 267 35.04 -6.87 -31.79
C LEU A 267 35.98 -6.71 -33.01
N ASP A 268 35.36 -6.53 -34.17
CA ASP A 268 36.09 -6.43 -35.45
C ASP A 268 36.90 -5.14 -35.48
N GLY A 269 38.18 -5.25 -35.87
CA GLY A 269 39.12 -4.13 -35.90
C GLY A 269 39.80 -3.77 -34.57
N LEU A 270 39.28 -4.24 -33.42
CA LEU A 270 39.91 -4.03 -32.10
C LEU A 270 41.06 -5.02 -31.88
N LYS A 271 42.15 -4.57 -31.23
CA LYS A 271 43.34 -5.38 -30.94
C LYS A 271 43.81 -5.19 -29.49
N GLY A 272 44.58 -6.16 -28.98
CA GLY A 272 45.19 -6.11 -27.65
C GLY A 272 44.16 -5.80 -26.54
N LYS A 273 44.55 -4.92 -25.63
CA LYS A 273 43.74 -4.56 -24.44
C LYS A 273 42.39 -3.92 -24.77
N GLU A 274 42.28 -3.17 -25.89
CA GLU A 274 40.98 -2.63 -26.32
C GLU A 274 39.97 -3.73 -26.66
N ARG A 275 40.44 -4.78 -27.36
CA ARG A 275 39.61 -5.96 -27.67
C ARG A 275 39.20 -6.71 -26.41
N ILE A 276 40.15 -6.87 -25.45
CA ILE A 276 39.87 -7.51 -24.16
C ILE A 276 38.84 -6.69 -23.40
N LYS A 277 39.04 -5.36 -23.27
CA LYS A 277 38.10 -4.45 -22.62
C LYS A 277 36.69 -4.55 -23.19
N GLN A 278 36.58 -4.45 -24.54
CA GLN A 278 35.24 -4.52 -25.19
C GLN A 278 34.62 -5.89 -25.06
N HIS A 279 35.41 -6.97 -25.10
CA HIS A 279 34.87 -8.33 -24.88
C HIS A 279 34.35 -8.49 -23.46
N ALA A 280 35.07 -8.02 -22.45
CA ALA A 280 34.62 -8.02 -21.05
C ALA A 280 33.34 -7.21 -20.88
N ILE A 281 33.26 -6.01 -21.52
CA ILE A 281 32.02 -5.20 -21.53
C ILE A 281 30.86 -6.00 -22.14
N ASN A 282 31.05 -6.60 -23.31
CA ASN A 282 29.99 -7.39 -23.98
C ASN A 282 29.48 -8.54 -23.12
N LYS A 283 30.37 -9.25 -22.42
CA LYS A 283 30.03 -10.31 -21.47
C LYS A 283 29.29 -9.76 -20.26
N THR A 284 29.77 -8.66 -19.68
CA THR A 284 29.12 -8.01 -18.53
C THR A 284 27.71 -7.57 -18.87
N VAL A 285 27.48 -6.93 -20.03
CA VAL A 285 26.12 -6.53 -20.46
C VAL A 285 25.20 -7.75 -20.60
N ALA A 286 25.71 -8.88 -21.12
CA ALA A 286 24.91 -10.10 -21.21
C ALA A 286 24.52 -10.66 -19.83
N ARG A 287 25.45 -10.59 -18.86
CA ARG A 287 25.21 -10.99 -17.46
C ARG A 287 24.18 -10.08 -16.77
N VAL A 288 24.31 -8.76 -16.96
CA VAL A 288 23.36 -7.77 -16.42
C VAL A 288 21.96 -8.01 -17.01
N HIS A 289 21.87 -8.22 -18.32
CA HIS A 289 20.59 -8.53 -18.98
C HIS A 289 19.93 -9.78 -18.37
N GLN A 290 20.69 -10.87 -18.25
CA GLN A 290 20.19 -12.12 -17.66
C GLN A 290 19.79 -11.95 -16.19
N ALA A 291 20.53 -11.13 -15.42
CA ALA A 291 20.20 -10.85 -14.04
C ALA A 291 18.90 -10.04 -13.91
N MET A 292 18.67 -9.06 -14.81
CA MET A 292 17.43 -8.26 -14.81
C MET A 292 16.22 -9.09 -15.28
N GLU A 293 16.40 -9.93 -16.29
CA GLU A 293 15.38 -10.87 -16.74
C GLU A 293 14.98 -11.83 -15.62
N ALA A 294 15.96 -12.44 -14.95
CA ALA A 294 15.73 -13.33 -13.80
C ALA A 294 15.03 -12.61 -12.64
N PHE A 295 15.39 -11.34 -12.36
CA PHE A 295 14.75 -10.55 -11.34
C PHE A 295 13.25 -10.38 -11.62
N ILE A 296 12.89 -9.97 -12.84
CA ILE A 296 11.49 -9.78 -13.24
C ILE A 296 10.73 -11.11 -13.18
N HIS A 297 11.30 -12.20 -13.69
CA HIS A 297 10.66 -13.52 -13.63
C HIS A 297 10.41 -13.98 -12.20
N ASN A 298 11.42 -13.86 -11.31
CA ASN A 298 11.28 -14.23 -9.90
C ASN A 298 10.16 -13.45 -9.21
N MET A 299 10.07 -12.13 -9.43
CA MET A 299 9.03 -11.29 -8.84
C MET A 299 7.61 -11.62 -9.32
N ASN A 300 7.45 -12.38 -10.40
CA ASN A 300 6.15 -12.82 -10.93
C ASN A 300 5.84 -14.30 -10.71
N THR A 301 6.81 -15.11 -10.31
CA THR A 301 6.66 -16.56 -10.18
C THR A 301 6.85 -17.09 -8.77
N ILE A 302 7.64 -16.41 -7.93
CA ILE A 302 7.85 -16.80 -6.54
C ILE A 302 6.76 -16.19 -5.66
N HIS A 303 6.17 -17.03 -4.81
CA HIS A 303 5.12 -16.63 -3.89
C HIS A 303 5.66 -16.55 -2.46
N SER A 304 5.30 -15.49 -1.76
CA SER A 304 5.51 -15.31 -0.32
C SER A 304 4.25 -15.70 0.48
N ARG A 305 4.28 -15.55 1.79
CA ARG A 305 3.14 -15.80 2.69
C ARG A 305 2.54 -17.19 2.53
N GLY A 306 3.40 -18.21 2.59
CA GLY A 306 2.95 -19.59 2.46
C GLY A 306 2.45 -19.97 1.07
N GLY A 307 2.89 -19.27 0.02
CA GLY A 307 2.48 -19.56 -1.36
C GLY A 307 1.15 -18.90 -1.78
N ASN A 308 0.66 -17.95 -1.00
CA ASN A 308 -0.65 -17.33 -1.25
C ASN A 308 -0.59 -16.11 -2.16
N GLN A 309 0.52 -15.37 -2.16
CA GLN A 309 0.60 -14.08 -2.85
C GLN A 309 1.96 -13.89 -3.51
N VAL A 310 1.97 -13.39 -4.74
CA VAL A 310 3.16 -12.81 -5.35
C VAL A 310 3.55 -11.56 -4.56
N VAL A 311 4.85 -11.31 -4.38
CA VAL A 311 5.34 -10.19 -3.57
C VAL A 311 4.86 -8.86 -4.15
N PHE A 312 4.12 -8.08 -3.35
CA PHE A 312 3.69 -6.73 -3.73
C PHE A 312 4.91 -5.79 -3.69
N SER A 313 5.68 -5.82 -4.76
CA SER A 313 7.00 -5.21 -4.85
C SER A 313 7.03 -3.99 -5.76
N SER A 314 7.93 -3.05 -5.48
CA SER A 314 8.22 -1.91 -6.35
C SER A 314 9.71 -1.58 -6.35
N ILE A 315 10.19 -0.98 -7.45
CA ILE A 315 11.56 -0.48 -7.59
C ILE A 315 11.54 0.93 -8.16
N ASN A 316 12.36 1.81 -7.59
CA ASN A 316 12.56 3.17 -8.06
C ASN A 316 13.96 3.27 -8.67
N TYR A 317 14.10 3.91 -9.82
CA TYR A 317 15.34 4.02 -10.57
C TYR A 317 15.30 5.16 -11.59
N GLY A 318 16.39 5.42 -12.30
CA GLY A 318 16.46 6.36 -13.41
C GLY A 318 17.44 7.50 -13.20
N THR A 319 17.93 7.72 -11.98
CA THR A 319 18.78 8.87 -11.64
C THR A 319 20.27 8.55 -11.53
N ASP A 320 20.70 7.29 -11.54
CA ASP A 320 22.12 6.95 -11.60
C ASP A 320 22.68 7.21 -13.01
N THR A 321 23.63 8.14 -13.09
CA THR A 321 24.31 8.53 -14.33
C THR A 321 25.67 7.88 -14.52
N SER A 322 26.11 6.98 -13.62
CA SER A 322 27.29 6.15 -13.82
C SER A 322 27.10 5.20 -14.99
N ALA A 323 28.21 4.78 -15.62
CA ALA A 323 28.10 3.79 -16.71
C ALA A 323 27.46 2.49 -16.26
N GLU A 324 27.76 2.07 -15.04
CA GLU A 324 27.23 0.89 -14.39
C GLU A 324 25.73 1.01 -14.13
N GLY A 325 25.27 2.12 -13.51
CA GLY A 325 23.84 2.37 -13.25
C GLY A 325 23.05 2.49 -14.53
N ARG A 326 23.56 3.17 -15.55
CA ARG A 326 22.97 3.23 -16.89
C ARG A 326 22.80 1.84 -17.51
N CYS A 327 23.78 0.96 -17.32
CA CYS A 327 23.69 -0.45 -17.77
C CYS A 327 22.53 -1.19 -17.07
N VAL A 328 22.42 -1.06 -15.75
CA VAL A 328 21.31 -1.66 -14.99
C VAL A 328 19.96 -1.16 -15.51
N ILE A 329 19.81 0.16 -15.63
CA ILE A 329 18.57 0.79 -16.13
C ILE A 329 18.21 0.28 -17.53
N ARG A 330 19.18 0.30 -18.45
CA ARG A 330 18.97 -0.11 -19.84
C ARG A 330 18.55 -1.57 -19.96
N GLU A 331 19.24 -2.46 -19.27
CA GLU A 331 18.96 -3.90 -19.38
C GLU A 331 17.68 -4.28 -18.60
N LEU A 332 17.34 -3.60 -17.52
CA LEU A 332 16.04 -3.72 -16.84
C LEU A 332 14.90 -3.32 -17.79
N LEU A 333 15.01 -2.17 -18.45
CA LEU A 333 13.98 -1.68 -19.39
C LEU A 333 13.83 -2.62 -20.59
N LYS A 334 14.94 -3.15 -21.14
CA LYS A 334 14.88 -4.13 -22.24
C LYS A 334 14.21 -5.43 -21.80
N SER A 335 14.56 -5.96 -20.64
CA SER A 335 13.93 -7.17 -20.08
C SER A 335 12.44 -6.96 -19.85
N THR A 336 12.05 -5.80 -19.31
CA THR A 336 10.63 -5.41 -19.14
C THR A 336 9.90 -5.34 -20.48
N TYR A 337 10.52 -4.73 -21.50
CA TYR A 337 9.94 -4.63 -22.83
C TYR A 337 9.70 -5.99 -23.46
N SER A 338 10.61 -6.94 -23.24
CA SER A 338 10.49 -8.33 -23.74
C SER A 338 9.35 -9.08 -23.06
N GLY A 339 9.09 -8.79 -21.78
CA GLY A 339 8.06 -9.44 -20.97
C GLY A 339 8.54 -10.76 -20.36
N VAL A 340 7.65 -11.43 -19.64
CA VAL A 340 7.89 -12.73 -18.98
C VAL A 340 7.28 -13.88 -19.81
N GLY A 341 7.76 -15.11 -19.59
CA GLY A 341 7.25 -16.30 -20.24
C GLY A 341 7.27 -16.19 -21.76
N ASN A 342 6.10 -16.20 -22.38
CA ASN A 342 5.95 -16.05 -23.83
C ASN A 342 5.80 -14.57 -24.27
N GLY A 343 6.26 -13.63 -23.48
CA GLY A 343 6.15 -12.20 -23.72
C GLY A 343 4.95 -11.54 -23.02
N GLU A 344 4.43 -12.16 -21.95
CA GLU A 344 3.39 -11.55 -21.12
C GLU A 344 3.94 -10.31 -20.40
N THR A 345 3.06 -9.35 -20.10
CA THR A 345 3.45 -8.19 -19.30
C THR A 345 3.65 -8.61 -17.85
N ALA A 346 4.81 -8.29 -17.29
CA ALA A 346 5.09 -8.50 -15.88
C ALA A 346 4.17 -7.64 -15.00
N ILE A 347 3.60 -8.23 -13.94
CA ILE A 347 2.75 -7.52 -12.98
C ILE A 347 3.62 -6.83 -11.92
N PHE A 348 4.67 -7.51 -11.46
CA PHE A 348 5.64 -7.03 -10.47
C PHE A 348 7.09 -7.14 -10.97
N PRO A 349 7.99 -6.33 -10.42
CA PRO A 349 7.73 -5.19 -9.52
C PRO A 349 7.02 -4.04 -10.24
N ILE A 350 6.28 -3.23 -9.49
CA ILE A 350 5.85 -1.92 -9.97
C ILE A 350 7.10 -1.08 -10.20
N GLN A 351 7.38 -0.72 -11.44
CA GLN A 351 8.55 0.06 -11.81
C GLN A 351 8.24 1.55 -11.79
N ILE A 352 9.12 2.33 -11.19
CA ILE A 352 8.96 3.76 -10.95
C ILE A 352 10.18 4.49 -11.48
N TRP A 353 10.00 5.24 -12.57
CA TRP A 353 11.00 6.11 -13.13
C TRP A 353 11.05 7.42 -12.36
N LYS A 354 12.18 7.74 -11.76
CA LYS A 354 12.44 9.02 -11.10
C LYS A 354 12.82 10.06 -12.15
N LYS A 355 11.90 10.95 -12.50
CA LYS A 355 12.13 12.04 -13.44
C LYS A 355 12.81 13.21 -12.73
N LYS A 356 13.96 13.67 -13.27
CA LYS A 356 14.73 14.81 -12.73
C LYS A 356 15.39 15.63 -13.84
N ARG A 357 15.11 16.94 -13.87
CA ARG A 357 15.79 17.88 -14.75
C ARG A 357 17.28 17.93 -14.42
N GLY A 358 18.15 18.02 -15.45
CA GLY A 358 19.59 17.97 -15.33
C GLY A 358 20.17 16.57 -15.16
N VAL A 359 19.32 15.52 -15.13
CA VAL A 359 19.73 14.12 -14.98
C VAL A 359 19.22 13.25 -16.13
N ASN A 360 17.89 13.29 -16.40
CA ASN A 360 17.27 12.33 -17.30
C ASN A 360 16.03 12.83 -18.05
N TYR A 361 15.74 14.13 -18.06
CA TYR A 361 14.47 14.62 -18.60
C TYR A 361 14.64 15.55 -19.82
N LEU A 362 15.69 16.38 -19.83
CA LEU A 362 15.95 17.28 -20.94
C LEU A 362 16.86 16.61 -21.99
N PRO A 363 16.78 16.97 -23.28
CA PRO A 363 17.56 16.33 -24.35
C PRO A 363 19.07 16.30 -24.13
N GLN A 364 19.61 17.24 -23.37
CA GLN A 364 21.03 17.31 -23.02
C GLN A 364 21.41 16.49 -21.77
N ASP A 365 20.43 15.97 -21.05
CA ASP A 365 20.67 15.22 -19.81
C ASP A 365 21.29 13.85 -20.12
N LYS A 366 22.19 13.39 -19.25
CA LYS A 366 22.99 12.19 -19.48
C LYS A 366 22.17 10.91 -19.65
N ASN A 367 21.01 10.81 -18.98
CA ASN A 367 20.11 9.66 -19.06
C ASN A 367 18.87 9.93 -19.93
N TYR A 368 18.88 10.93 -20.80
CA TYR A 368 17.72 11.23 -21.64
C TYR A 368 17.37 10.08 -22.61
N ASP A 369 18.36 9.41 -23.18
CA ASP A 369 18.18 8.22 -24.02
C ASP A 369 17.48 7.08 -23.27
N LEU A 370 17.74 6.94 -21.97
CA LEU A 370 17.07 5.96 -21.11
C LEU A 370 15.66 6.38 -20.74
N TYR A 371 15.39 7.70 -20.64
CA TYR A 371 14.04 8.23 -20.48
C TYR A 371 13.17 7.95 -21.72
N GLU A 372 13.70 8.17 -22.93
CA GLU A 372 13.00 7.79 -24.16
C GLU A 372 12.70 6.29 -24.21
N LEU A 373 13.66 5.45 -23.79
CA LEU A 373 13.46 4.02 -23.67
C LEU A 373 12.38 3.68 -22.62
N ALA A 374 12.38 4.35 -21.48
CA ALA A 374 11.37 4.17 -20.43
C ALA A 374 9.96 4.49 -20.96
N CYS A 375 9.80 5.62 -21.66
CA CYS A 375 8.52 5.99 -22.29
C CYS A 375 8.06 4.94 -23.33
N LYS A 376 9.00 4.41 -24.14
CA LYS A 376 8.72 3.34 -25.08
C LYS A 376 8.27 2.04 -24.38
N VAL A 377 8.88 1.71 -23.24
CA VAL A 377 8.51 0.53 -22.45
C VAL A 377 7.12 0.73 -21.84
N THR A 378 6.83 1.91 -21.27
CA THR A 378 5.51 2.25 -20.71
C THR A 378 4.42 2.16 -21.77
N ALA A 379 4.66 2.64 -22.98
CA ALA A 379 3.73 2.58 -24.10
C ALA A 379 3.33 1.14 -24.47
N ARG A 380 4.15 0.14 -24.15
CA ARG A 380 3.86 -1.27 -24.42
C ARG A 380 3.46 -2.06 -23.17
N ARG A 381 4.05 -1.74 -22.00
CA ARG A 381 4.00 -2.60 -20.80
C ARG A 381 3.35 -1.93 -19.59
N PHE A 382 2.84 -0.71 -19.72
CA PHE A 382 2.26 0.11 -18.64
C PHE A 382 3.27 0.60 -17.60
N PHE A 383 4.45 0.03 -17.52
CA PHE A 383 5.55 0.42 -16.65
C PHE A 383 6.74 0.92 -17.46
N PRO A 384 7.57 1.79 -16.86
CA PRO A 384 7.45 2.38 -15.52
C PRO A 384 6.33 3.43 -15.38
N ASN A 385 5.86 3.64 -14.13
CA ASN A 385 5.19 4.87 -13.72
C ASN A 385 6.23 5.99 -13.54
N PHE A 386 5.78 7.25 -13.43
CA PHE A 386 6.70 8.38 -13.35
C PHE A 386 6.55 9.13 -12.02
N LEU A 387 7.69 9.29 -11.31
CA LEU A 387 7.82 10.06 -10.08
C LEU A 387 8.57 11.35 -10.39
N ASN A 388 7.91 12.48 -10.25
CA ASN A 388 8.48 13.80 -10.55
C ASN A 388 9.26 14.33 -9.35
N LEU A 389 10.59 14.21 -9.38
CA LEU A 389 11.46 14.74 -8.33
C LEU A 389 11.56 16.27 -8.37
N ASP A 390 11.13 16.92 -9.45
CA ASP A 390 11.10 18.36 -9.58
C ASP A 390 9.83 19.00 -9.01
N ALA A 391 8.82 18.22 -8.68
CA ALA A 391 7.65 18.71 -7.94
C ALA A 391 8.10 19.33 -6.62
N THR A 392 7.56 20.49 -6.27
CA THR A 392 8.04 21.34 -5.17
C THR A 392 8.13 20.60 -3.83
N PHE A 393 7.14 19.75 -3.54
CA PHE A 393 7.07 18.94 -2.32
C PHE A 393 7.93 17.65 -2.36
N ASN A 394 8.52 17.32 -3.52
CA ASN A 394 9.44 16.19 -3.69
C ASN A 394 10.92 16.58 -3.63
N GLN A 395 11.21 17.86 -3.57
CA GLN A 395 12.57 18.36 -3.52
C GLN A 395 13.20 18.24 -2.12
N SER A 396 14.52 18.14 -2.11
CA SER A 396 15.34 18.23 -0.90
C SER A 396 16.45 19.27 -1.13
N GLU A 397 16.68 20.13 -0.15
CA GLU A 397 17.76 21.11 -0.18
C GLU A 397 19.15 20.46 -0.16
N ASP A 398 19.23 19.25 0.39
CA ASP A 398 20.48 18.48 0.46
C ASP A 398 20.82 17.74 -0.84
N TRP A 399 19.89 17.70 -1.81
CA TRP A 399 20.14 17.02 -3.09
C TRP A 399 21.11 17.81 -3.97
N LYS A 400 22.20 17.16 -4.41
CA LYS A 400 23.20 17.75 -5.32
C LYS A 400 23.48 16.77 -6.45
N ALA A 401 23.53 17.27 -7.67
CA ALA A 401 23.75 16.45 -8.87
C ALA A 401 25.09 15.70 -8.87
N GLU A 402 26.12 16.31 -8.27
CA GLU A 402 27.50 15.79 -8.20
C GLU A 402 27.68 14.74 -7.08
N ASP A 403 26.76 14.66 -6.12
CA ASP A 403 26.85 13.71 -5.02
C ASP A 403 26.58 12.29 -5.52
N PRO A 404 27.53 11.36 -5.43
CA PRO A 404 27.32 9.97 -5.82
C PRO A 404 26.28 9.26 -4.94
N LYS A 405 25.95 9.82 -3.78
CA LYS A 405 24.91 9.33 -2.86
C LYS A 405 23.66 10.19 -2.87
N ARG A 406 23.42 11.01 -3.90
CA ARG A 406 22.23 11.87 -4.00
C ARG A 406 20.90 11.14 -3.84
N TYR A 407 20.88 9.83 -4.11
CA TYR A 407 19.71 8.99 -3.90
C TYR A 407 19.20 8.98 -2.45
N LEU A 408 20.04 9.30 -1.45
CA LEU A 408 19.66 9.44 -0.04
C LEU A 408 18.66 10.58 0.18
N HIS A 409 18.69 11.59 -0.70
CA HIS A 409 17.89 12.81 -0.66
C HIS A 409 16.78 12.83 -1.72
N GLU A 410 16.53 11.71 -2.38
CA GLU A 410 15.46 11.53 -3.34
C GLU A 410 14.26 10.85 -2.69
N VAL A 411 13.06 11.39 -2.94
CA VAL A 411 11.84 10.71 -2.58
C VAL A 411 11.71 9.41 -3.38
N ALA A 412 11.08 8.42 -2.77
CA ALA A 412 10.69 7.17 -3.42
C ALA A 412 9.26 6.81 -3.06
N THR A 413 8.58 6.18 -4.00
CA THR A 413 7.20 5.67 -3.82
C THR A 413 7.22 4.15 -3.71
N MET A 414 6.22 3.59 -3.04
CA MET A 414 6.04 2.14 -2.96
C MET A 414 4.60 1.74 -3.21
N GLY A 415 4.41 0.54 -3.71
CA GLY A 415 3.10 0.05 -4.10
C GLY A 415 2.45 0.92 -5.17
N CYS A 416 1.15 1.12 -5.04
CA CYS A 416 0.41 1.90 -6.02
C CYS A 416 0.60 3.42 -5.86
N ARG A 417 0.86 3.96 -4.66
CA ARG A 417 1.03 5.40 -4.43
C ARG A 417 1.66 5.82 -3.11
N THR A 418 1.96 4.90 -2.20
CA THR A 418 2.46 5.25 -0.86
C THR A 418 3.78 5.99 -0.96
N ARG A 419 3.84 7.16 -0.31
CA ARG A 419 5.00 8.03 -0.26
C ARG A 419 5.41 8.23 1.20
N VAL A 420 6.69 8.09 1.50
CA VAL A 420 7.28 8.35 2.81
C VAL A 420 8.57 9.11 2.59
N PHE A 421 8.62 10.36 3.01
CA PHE A 421 9.79 11.21 2.81
C PHE A 421 10.01 12.19 3.98
N GLU A 422 9.01 12.99 4.33
CA GLU A 422 9.07 13.91 5.47
C GLU A 422 9.20 13.11 6.77
N ASN A 423 10.04 13.61 7.69
CA ASN A 423 10.27 13.00 8.98
C ASN A 423 10.54 14.07 10.05
N HIS A 424 9.63 14.20 10.98
CA HIS A 424 9.76 15.16 12.09
C HIS A 424 10.63 14.63 13.23
N PHE A 425 10.97 13.33 13.24
CA PHE A 425 11.66 12.65 14.32
C PHE A 425 12.95 11.97 13.88
N GLY A 426 13.45 12.32 12.68
CA GLY A 426 14.66 11.76 12.10
C GLY A 426 15.03 12.43 10.77
N PRO A 427 15.93 11.82 9.98
CA PRO A 427 16.33 12.38 8.70
C PRO A 427 15.19 12.40 7.69
N LYS A 428 15.13 13.44 6.85
CA LYS A 428 14.22 13.51 5.70
C LYS A 428 14.73 12.56 4.61
N THR A 429 14.19 11.35 4.58
CA THR A 429 14.54 10.30 3.61
C THR A 429 13.42 9.31 3.45
N SER A 430 13.38 8.62 2.32
CA SER A 430 12.51 7.45 2.13
C SER A 430 13.16 6.15 2.62
N ILE A 431 14.49 6.09 2.65
CA ILE A 431 15.28 4.86 2.85
C ILE A 431 15.11 4.32 4.27
N GLY A 432 14.86 3.03 4.40
CA GLY A 432 14.65 2.36 5.68
C GLY A 432 13.36 2.75 6.40
N ARG A 433 12.43 3.39 5.70
CA ARG A 433 11.18 3.90 6.28
C ARG A 433 9.97 3.37 5.53
N GLY A 434 8.81 3.48 6.16
CA GLY A 434 7.56 3.04 5.58
C GLY A 434 6.35 3.53 6.36
N ASN A 435 5.18 3.08 5.95
CA ASN A 435 3.95 3.32 6.68
C ASN A 435 3.79 2.29 7.80
N ILE A 436 3.45 2.74 9.00
CA ILE A 436 3.18 1.88 10.15
C ILE A 436 1.79 1.29 10.03
N SER A 437 0.80 2.16 9.82
CA SER A 437 -0.60 1.79 9.61
C SER A 437 -1.38 2.96 9.00
N PHE A 438 -2.53 2.66 8.42
CA PHE A 438 -3.43 3.69 7.89
C PHE A 438 -4.90 3.33 8.10
N THR A 439 -5.71 4.39 8.21
CA THR A 439 -7.15 4.31 8.38
C THR A 439 -7.82 5.32 7.47
N THR A 440 -8.86 4.89 6.77
CA THR A 440 -9.57 5.71 5.78
C THR A 440 -10.91 6.18 6.30
N ILE A 441 -11.19 7.47 6.11
CA ILE A 441 -12.45 8.13 6.46
C ILE A 441 -13.40 8.07 5.27
N ASN A 442 -14.65 7.72 5.52
CA ASN A 442 -15.75 7.85 4.57
C ASN A 442 -16.32 9.27 4.64
N ILE A 443 -15.71 10.20 3.88
CA ILE A 443 -16.16 11.59 3.87
C ILE A 443 -17.53 11.78 3.19
N VAL A 444 -17.93 10.83 2.32
CA VAL A 444 -19.24 10.85 1.65
C VAL A 444 -20.36 10.71 2.66
N ARG A 445 -20.24 9.73 3.59
CA ARG A 445 -21.22 9.53 4.65
C ARG A 445 -21.44 10.79 5.48
N LEU A 446 -20.36 11.48 5.86
CA LEU A 446 -20.42 12.72 6.63
C LEU A 446 -21.21 13.82 5.88
N ALA A 447 -21.04 13.87 4.57
CA ALA A 447 -21.75 14.83 3.72
C ALA A 447 -23.23 14.44 3.54
N ILE A 448 -23.54 13.16 3.31
CA ILE A 448 -24.93 12.67 3.19
C ILE A 448 -25.73 13.03 4.45
N GLU A 449 -25.17 12.84 5.64
CA GLU A 449 -25.83 13.17 6.91
C GLU A 449 -26.09 14.68 7.10
N CYS A 450 -25.53 15.53 6.25
CA CYS A 450 -25.76 16.98 6.27
C CYS A 450 -26.71 17.45 5.16
N MET A 451 -27.13 16.59 4.22
CA MET A 451 -27.91 16.98 3.03
C MET A 451 -29.27 17.63 3.35
N GLU A 452 -29.90 17.24 4.47
CA GLU A 452 -31.21 17.79 4.87
C GLU A 452 -31.13 19.26 5.35
N ILE A 453 -29.93 19.74 5.69
CA ILE A 453 -29.70 21.12 6.11
C ILE A 453 -29.83 22.02 4.88
N LYS A 454 -30.88 22.86 4.85
CA LYS A 454 -31.22 23.69 3.68
C LYS A 454 -30.22 24.83 3.45
N ASP A 455 -29.79 25.47 4.54
CA ASP A 455 -28.79 26.52 4.45
C ASP A 455 -27.42 25.93 4.09
N LYS A 456 -26.85 26.48 3.02
CA LYS A 456 -25.58 25.97 2.47
C LYS A 456 -24.41 26.15 3.42
N GLU A 457 -24.32 27.30 4.06
CA GLU A 457 -23.21 27.61 4.97
C GLU A 457 -23.32 26.77 6.23
N GLU A 458 -24.50 26.65 6.80
CA GLU A 458 -24.78 25.77 7.94
C GLU A 458 -24.47 24.30 7.62
N ARG A 459 -24.85 23.84 6.43
CA ARG A 459 -24.55 22.47 5.96
C ARG A 459 -23.04 22.20 5.89
N ILE A 460 -22.27 23.13 5.29
CA ILE A 460 -20.81 23.01 5.20
C ILE A 460 -20.17 23.08 6.61
N ASN A 461 -20.61 23.96 7.48
CA ASN A 461 -20.12 24.07 8.84
C ASN A 461 -20.42 22.79 9.64
N SER A 462 -21.61 22.22 9.49
CA SER A 462 -21.99 20.94 10.10
C SER A 462 -21.11 19.79 9.61
N PHE A 463 -20.80 19.77 8.31
CA PHE A 463 -19.88 18.78 7.73
C PHE A 463 -18.47 18.89 8.35
N PHE A 464 -17.90 20.09 8.45
CA PHE A 464 -16.59 20.28 9.07
C PHE A 464 -16.57 19.88 10.56
N ALA A 465 -17.62 20.17 11.29
CA ALA A 465 -17.75 19.76 12.69
C ALA A 465 -17.82 18.24 12.87
N LYS A 466 -18.45 17.52 11.91
CA LYS A 466 -18.43 16.05 11.88
C LYS A 466 -17.07 15.51 11.45
N LEU A 467 -16.45 16.10 10.44
CA LEU A 467 -15.13 15.71 9.95
C LEU A 467 -14.08 15.84 11.05
N ASP A 468 -14.11 16.93 11.83
CA ASP A 468 -13.20 17.15 12.95
C ASP A 468 -13.27 16.02 13.99
N LYS A 469 -14.48 15.64 14.40
CA LYS A 469 -14.71 14.54 15.34
C LYS A 469 -14.19 13.19 14.79
N VAL A 470 -14.40 12.91 13.51
CA VAL A 470 -13.96 11.66 12.90
C VAL A 470 -12.44 11.66 12.69
N LEU A 471 -11.82 12.82 12.44
CA LEU A 471 -10.37 12.96 12.39
C LEU A 471 -9.73 12.68 13.76
N ASP A 472 -10.28 13.26 14.86
CA ASP A 472 -9.82 12.96 16.22
C ASP A 472 -9.91 11.47 16.55
N LEU A 473 -11.03 10.84 16.18
CA LEU A 473 -11.25 9.42 16.40
C LEU A 473 -10.28 8.56 15.56
N THR A 474 -10.01 8.95 14.32
CA THR A 474 -9.07 8.27 13.43
C THR A 474 -7.64 8.37 13.98
N ALA A 475 -7.22 9.56 14.44
CA ALA A 475 -5.91 9.74 15.05
C ALA A 475 -5.78 8.91 16.34
N LYS A 476 -6.81 8.92 17.20
CA LYS A 476 -6.86 8.07 18.40
C LYS A 476 -6.68 6.60 18.05
N GLN A 477 -7.39 6.09 17.03
CA GLN A 477 -7.30 4.70 16.60
C GLN A 477 -5.90 4.35 16.10
N LEU A 478 -5.27 5.23 15.30
CA LEU A 478 -3.90 5.04 14.81
C LEU A 478 -2.90 5.00 15.97
N VAL A 479 -3.05 5.86 16.98
CA VAL A 479 -2.22 5.87 18.20
C VAL A 479 -2.46 4.61 19.06
N GLU A 480 -3.70 4.13 19.20
CA GLU A 480 -3.99 2.88 19.88
C GLU A 480 -3.28 1.70 19.20
N ARG A 481 -3.33 1.62 17.87
CA ARG A 481 -2.62 0.59 17.11
C ARG A 481 -1.11 0.74 17.23
N TYR A 482 -0.57 1.94 17.12
CA TYR A 482 0.85 2.23 17.31
C TYR A 482 1.34 1.77 18.70
N ASN A 483 0.61 2.11 19.77
CA ASN A 483 0.94 1.70 21.13
C ASN A 483 0.91 0.19 21.33
N PHE A 484 0.11 -0.52 20.54
CA PHE A 484 0.12 -1.97 20.50
C PHE A 484 1.30 -2.52 19.69
N GLN A 485 1.59 -1.94 18.52
CA GLN A 485 2.68 -2.35 17.63
C GLN A 485 4.06 -2.15 18.27
N LYS A 486 4.30 -1.02 18.96
CA LYS A 486 5.60 -0.72 19.59
C LYS A 486 6.05 -1.74 20.62
N THR A 487 5.15 -2.54 21.17
CA THR A 487 5.44 -3.62 22.13
C THR A 487 5.92 -4.91 21.45
N ALA A 488 6.03 -4.95 20.14
CA ALA A 488 6.61 -6.07 19.43
C ALA A 488 8.11 -6.18 19.70
N TYR A 489 8.65 -7.39 19.70
CA TYR A 489 10.09 -7.63 19.85
C TYR A 489 10.77 -7.65 18.47
N ALA A 490 12.01 -7.15 18.39
CA ALA A 490 12.79 -7.13 17.16
C ALA A 490 12.94 -8.54 16.54
N LYS A 491 13.03 -9.59 17.37
CA LYS A 491 13.07 -10.99 16.92
C LYS A 491 11.83 -11.48 16.16
N GLN A 492 10.71 -10.76 16.25
CA GLN A 492 9.49 -11.06 15.49
C GLN A 492 9.60 -10.62 14.03
N PHE A 493 10.57 -9.75 13.73
CA PHE A 493 10.86 -9.19 12.41
C PHE A 493 12.37 -9.32 12.11
N PRO A 494 12.87 -10.56 11.96
CA PRO A 494 14.31 -10.82 11.93
C PRO A 494 15.05 -10.19 10.75
N MET A 495 14.38 -9.89 9.66
CA MET A 495 14.93 -9.16 8.52
C MET A 495 14.68 -7.64 8.65
N VAL A 496 13.43 -7.24 8.86
CA VAL A 496 13.02 -5.83 8.86
C VAL A 496 13.66 -5.08 10.02
N MET A 497 13.55 -5.59 11.23
CA MET A 497 14.06 -4.94 12.46
C MET A 497 15.52 -5.30 12.79
N ARG A 498 16.26 -5.75 11.80
CA ARG A 498 17.71 -5.95 11.90
C ARG A 498 18.47 -5.28 10.77
N SER A 499 17.90 -5.28 9.57
CA SER A 499 18.64 -4.88 8.36
C SER A 499 17.95 -3.82 7.50
N LEU A 500 16.64 -3.62 7.65
CA LEU A 500 15.89 -2.77 6.74
C LEU A 500 15.37 -1.48 7.38
N TRP A 501 14.81 -1.54 8.59
CA TRP A 501 14.18 -0.38 9.21
C TRP A 501 15.21 0.60 9.75
N LEU A 502 14.99 1.89 9.53
CA LEU A 502 15.91 2.96 9.95
C LEU A 502 16.17 2.92 11.46
N GLY A 503 17.45 2.75 11.84
CA GLY A 503 17.89 2.64 13.23
C GLY A 503 17.74 1.25 13.87
N ALA A 504 17.20 0.27 13.14
CA ALA A 504 17.00 -1.09 13.65
C ALA A 504 18.30 -1.87 13.87
N ASP A 505 19.39 -1.45 13.24
CA ASP A 505 20.76 -1.98 13.45
C ASP A 505 21.23 -1.91 14.91
N LYS A 506 20.62 -1.03 15.71
CA LYS A 506 20.92 -0.86 17.14
C LYS A 506 20.13 -1.78 18.06
N LEU A 507 19.11 -2.46 17.55
CA LEU A 507 18.23 -3.33 18.35
C LEU A 507 18.84 -4.71 18.57
N LYS A 508 18.69 -5.23 19.79
CA LYS A 508 18.90 -6.64 20.12
C LYS A 508 17.60 -7.42 19.88
N ALA A 509 17.72 -8.73 19.73
CA ALA A 509 16.58 -9.60 19.45
C ALA A 509 15.40 -9.45 20.43
N ASP A 510 15.71 -9.27 21.72
CA ASP A 510 14.71 -9.16 22.79
C ASP A 510 14.34 -7.71 23.14
N ASP A 511 14.87 -6.71 22.42
CA ASP A 511 14.43 -5.33 22.55
C ASP A 511 13.08 -5.15 21.86
N THR A 512 12.23 -4.27 22.42
CA THR A 512 11.03 -3.83 21.72
C THR A 512 11.40 -2.87 20.59
N ILE A 513 10.53 -2.79 19.56
CA ILE A 513 10.73 -1.87 18.41
C ILE A 513 10.40 -0.41 18.76
N GLU A 514 10.02 -0.10 20.00
CA GLU A 514 9.55 1.21 20.46
C GLU A 514 10.50 2.35 20.09
N SER A 515 11.81 2.14 20.21
CA SER A 515 12.82 3.18 19.97
C SER A 515 12.99 3.56 18.49
N VAL A 516 12.53 2.72 17.56
CA VAL A 516 12.72 2.93 16.10
C VAL A 516 11.43 3.02 15.31
N ILE A 517 10.31 2.52 15.82
CA ILE A 517 9.04 2.51 15.09
C ILE A 517 8.59 3.91 14.69
N ASN A 518 8.96 4.94 15.47
CA ASN A 518 8.59 6.34 15.21
C ASN A 518 9.21 6.93 13.93
N GLN A 519 10.11 6.22 13.26
CA GLN A 519 10.62 6.60 11.95
C GLN A 519 9.60 6.39 10.81
N GLY A 520 8.56 5.60 11.05
CA GLY A 520 7.47 5.41 10.09
C GLY A 520 6.37 6.46 10.18
N THR A 521 5.35 6.33 9.34
CA THR A 521 4.20 7.24 9.26
C THR A 521 2.90 6.57 9.68
N LEU A 522 2.00 7.36 10.26
CA LEU A 522 0.60 7.05 10.50
C LEU A 522 -0.24 7.83 9.49
N SER A 523 -0.97 7.13 8.62
CA SER A 523 -1.64 7.79 7.50
C SER A 523 -3.15 7.87 7.70
N ILE A 524 -3.71 9.06 7.49
CA ILE A 524 -5.14 9.32 7.48
C ILE A 524 -5.59 9.39 6.02
N GLY A 525 -6.36 8.39 5.60
CA GLY A 525 -6.89 8.31 4.23
C GLY A 525 -8.31 8.85 4.10
N PHE A 526 -8.74 9.07 2.86
CA PHE A 526 -10.12 9.42 2.53
C PHE A 526 -10.53 8.86 1.18
N ILE A 527 -11.84 8.70 0.97
CA ILE A 527 -12.47 8.25 -0.27
C ILE A 527 -13.69 9.11 -0.58
N GLY A 528 -13.96 9.33 -1.86
CA GLY A 528 -15.21 9.88 -2.35
C GLY A 528 -15.32 11.40 -2.27
N LEU A 529 -14.24 12.13 -2.54
CA LEU A 529 -14.32 13.60 -2.55
C LEU A 529 -15.36 14.11 -3.53
N ALA A 530 -15.47 13.50 -4.71
CA ALA A 530 -16.46 13.90 -5.72
C ALA A 530 -17.90 13.73 -5.22
N GLU A 531 -18.23 12.58 -4.65
CA GLU A 531 -19.55 12.28 -4.11
C GLU A 531 -19.84 13.12 -2.85
N CYS A 532 -18.84 13.38 -2.02
CA CYS A 532 -18.92 14.28 -0.88
C CYS A 532 -19.34 15.70 -1.34
N LEU A 533 -18.67 16.24 -2.36
CA LEU A 533 -18.98 17.55 -2.91
C LEU A 533 -20.37 17.59 -3.57
N LYS A 534 -20.75 16.50 -4.26
CA LYS A 534 -22.12 16.37 -4.78
C LYS A 534 -23.19 16.40 -3.69
N ALA A 535 -22.94 15.74 -2.56
CA ALA A 535 -23.84 15.79 -1.42
C ALA A 535 -23.93 17.19 -0.78
N LEU A 536 -22.82 17.93 -0.74
CA LEU A 536 -22.78 19.28 -0.14
C LEU A 536 -23.27 20.38 -1.09
N LEU A 537 -22.94 20.32 -2.40
CA LEU A 537 -23.13 21.40 -3.35
C LEU A 537 -23.97 21.03 -4.60
N GLY A 538 -24.24 19.75 -4.81
CA GLY A 538 -24.89 19.23 -6.02
C GLY A 538 -23.95 19.02 -7.21
N LYS A 539 -22.68 19.37 -7.10
CA LYS A 539 -21.65 19.25 -8.14
C LYS A 539 -20.33 18.75 -7.56
N HIS A 540 -19.51 18.11 -8.40
CA HIS A 540 -18.16 17.68 -7.99
C HIS A 540 -17.08 18.63 -8.52
N HIS A 541 -15.86 18.50 -7.98
CA HIS A 541 -14.73 19.39 -8.25
C HIS A 541 -14.21 19.38 -9.69
N GLY A 542 -14.53 18.35 -10.51
CA GLY A 542 -14.18 18.33 -11.92
C GLY A 542 -15.12 19.15 -12.81
N GLU A 543 -16.30 19.53 -12.32
CA GLU A 543 -17.31 20.23 -13.11
C GLU A 543 -17.61 21.67 -12.64
N ASP A 544 -17.14 22.04 -11.45
CA ASP A 544 -17.49 23.34 -10.86
C ASP A 544 -16.36 23.91 -9.97
N ASN A 545 -16.05 25.19 -10.13
CA ASN A 545 -14.97 25.86 -9.42
C ASN A 545 -15.25 26.00 -7.91
N GLU A 546 -16.49 26.26 -7.50
CA GLU A 546 -16.86 26.37 -6.09
C GLU A 546 -16.69 25.00 -5.41
N ALA A 547 -17.04 23.93 -6.09
CA ALA A 547 -16.81 22.58 -5.63
C ALA A 547 -15.31 22.27 -5.53
N GLN A 548 -14.48 22.73 -6.47
CA GLN A 548 -13.03 22.60 -6.39
C GLN A 548 -12.45 23.35 -5.19
N GLU A 549 -12.87 24.59 -4.96
CA GLU A 549 -12.42 25.37 -3.79
C GLU A 549 -12.80 24.70 -2.48
N LEU A 550 -14.03 24.19 -2.36
CA LEU A 550 -14.46 23.45 -1.17
C LEU A 550 -13.68 22.13 -1.02
N GLY A 551 -13.43 21.41 -2.10
CA GLY A 551 -12.63 20.19 -2.11
C GLY A 551 -11.21 20.44 -1.58
N LEU A 552 -10.55 21.47 -2.06
CA LEU A 552 -9.22 21.90 -1.57
C LEU A 552 -9.28 22.29 -0.09
N LYS A 553 -10.32 23.01 0.33
CA LYS A 553 -10.52 23.39 1.73
C LYS A 553 -10.67 22.15 2.65
N ILE A 554 -11.42 21.13 2.20
CA ILE A 554 -11.59 19.87 2.95
C ILE A 554 -10.25 19.16 3.13
N VAL A 555 -9.51 18.94 2.06
CA VAL A 555 -8.25 18.19 2.13
C VAL A 555 -7.15 19.00 2.84
N THR A 556 -7.13 20.33 2.68
CA THR A 556 -6.25 21.21 3.47
C THR A 556 -6.54 21.10 4.97
N TYR A 557 -7.81 21.13 5.34
CA TYR A 557 -8.23 20.95 6.73
C TYR A 557 -7.74 19.60 7.30
N MET A 558 -7.88 18.52 6.54
CA MET A 558 -7.38 17.20 6.93
C MET A 558 -5.85 17.21 7.11
N ARG A 559 -5.10 17.86 6.22
CA ARG A 559 -3.65 18.01 6.33
C ARG A 559 -3.25 18.82 7.57
N ASP A 560 -3.91 19.93 7.81
CA ASP A 560 -3.60 20.79 8.96
C ASP A 560 -3.87 20.06 10.28
N ARG A 561 -4.97 19.30 10.35
CA ARG A 561 -5.25 18.42 11.51
C ARG A 561 -4.20 17.31 11.65
N ALA A 562 -3.73 16.70 10.56
CA ALA A 562 -2.64 15.72 10.62
C ALA A 562 -1.33 16.32 11.16
N ASN A 563 -1.02 17.57 10.79
CA ASN A 563 0.11 18.31 11.33
C ASN A 563 -0.06 18.60 12.85
N ASP A 564 -1.26 18.92 13.29
CA ASP A 564 -1.57 19.10 14.70
C ASP A 564 -1.44 17.78 15.48
N PHE A 565 -1.90 16.67 14.93
CA PHE A 565 -1.70 15.34 15.52
C PHE A 565 -0.22 14.96 15.61
N THR A 566 0.59 15.35 14.62
CA THR A 566 2.05 15.15 14.68
C THR A 566 2.65 15.85 15.89
N LYS A 567 2.26 17.10 16.13
CA LYS A 567 2.70 17.86 17.33
C LYS A 567 2.16 17.30 18.63
N MET A 568 0.87 16.93 18.65
CA MET A 568 0.17 16.43 19.85
C MET A 568 0.68 15.07 20.30
N TYR A 569 0.82 14.12 19.39
CA TYR A 569 1.18 12.72 19.69
C TYR A 569 2.66 12.41 19.50
N GLN A 570 3.45 13.34 18.97
CA GLN A 570 4.88 13.15 18.68
C GLN A 570 5.14 11.95 17.76
N HIS A 571 4.30 11.77 16.72
CA HIS A 571 4.41 10.77 15.68
C HIS A 571 4.22 11.41 14.30
N ASN A 572 4.80 10.83 13.26
CA ASN A 572 4.62 11.32 11.89
C ASN A 572 3.22 11.00 11.37
N PHE A 573 2.30 11.96 11.39
CA PHE A 573 1.00 11.86 10.74
C PHE A 573 1.05 12.49 9.35
N SER A 574 0.31 11.93 8.39
CA SER A 574 0.18 12.50 7.05
C SER A 574 -1.12 12.07 6.38
N VAL A 575 -1.59 12.83 5.40
CA VAL A 575 -2.80 12.53 4.62
C VAL A 575 -2.47 11.66 3.42
N LEU A 576 -3.26 10.62 3.18
CA LEU A 576 -3.15 9.67 2.08
C LEU A 576 -4.36 9.76 1.15
N ALA A 577 -4.13 9.97 -0.13
CA ALA A 577 -5.13 9.71 -1.16
C ALA A 577 -5.31 8.19 -1.26
N THR A 578 -6.28 7.62 -0.54
CA THR A 578 -6.40 6.18 -0.29
C THR A 578 -6.43 5.33 -1.57
N PRO A 579 -5.59 4.31 -1.70
CA PRO A 579 -5.73 3.29 -2.75
C PRO A 579 -6.89 2.34 -2.38
N ALA A 580 -8.08 2.64 -2.87
CA ALA A 580 -9.28 1.90 -2.52
C ALA A 580 -9.60 0.81 -3.54
N GLU A 581 -9.18 -0.41 -3.29
CA GLU A 581 -9.55 -1.57 -4.13
C GLU A 581 -11.01 -1.99 -3.86
N GLY A 582 -11.23 -2.80 -2.83
CA GLY A 582 -12.57 -3.23 -2.42
C GLY A 582 -13.34 -2.20 -1.59
N LEU A 583 -12.61 -1.27 -0.96
CA LEU A 583 -13.20 -0.34 0.00
C LEU A 583 -14.17 0.65 -0.65
N SER A 584 -13.90 1.09 -1.88
CA SER A 584 -14.81 1.99 -2.62
C SER A 584 -16.22 1.41 -2.74
N GLY A 585 -16.34 0.15 -3.15
CA GLY A 585 -17.63 -0.54 -3.23
C GLY A 585 -18.24 -0.87 -1.87
N LYS A 586 -17.41 -1.23 -0.89
CA LYS A 586 -17.86 -1.58 0.46
C LYS A 586 -18.49 -0.39 1.20
N PHE A 587 -17.92 0.80 1.08
CA PHE A 587 -18.49 2.02 1.64
C PHE A 587 -19.83 2.35 0.97
N THR A 588 -19.87 2.35 -0.36
CA THR A 588 -21.08 2.66 -1.14
C THR A 588 -22.22 1.71 -0.80
N LEU A 589 -21.97 0.40 -0.74
CA LEU A 589 -22.99 -0.61 -0.44
C LEU A 589 -23.64 -0.40 0.94
N LYS A 590 -22.83 -0.07 1.95
CA LYS A 590 -23.34 0.17 3.30
C LYS A 590 -24.15 1.46 3.38
N ASP A 591 -23.66 2.53 2.73
CA ASP A 591 -24.35 3.82 2.73
C ASP A 591 -25.64 3.74 1.91
N ARG A 592 -25.64 3.10 0.74
CA ARG A 592 -26.85 2.84 -0.05
C ARG A 592 -27.89 2.04 0.73
N LYS A 593 -27.48 1.07 1.51
CA LYS A 593 -28.40 0.28 2.35
C LYS A 593 -29.08 1.12 3.43
N GLU A 594 -28.39 2.13 3.94
CA GLU A 594 -28.89 2.97 5.03
C GLU A 594 -29.66 4.20 4.53
N PHE A 595 -29.13 4.90 3.52
CA PHE A 595 -29.67 6.16 3.02
C PHE A 595 -30.46 6.04 1.71
N GLY A 596 -30.47 4.86 1.10
CA GLY A 596 -31.08 4.64 -0.22
C GLY A 596 -30.16 5.00 -1.37
N GLU A 597 -30.71 4.92 -2.58
CA GLU A 597 -30.05 5.32 -3.81
C GLU A 597 -30.17 6.83 -4.01
N LEU A 598 -29.06 7.54 -3.93
CA LEU A 598 -28.95 8.99 -4.09
C LEU A 598 -28.22 9.28 -5.41
N GLU A 599 -28.87 10.04 -6.31
CA GLU A 599 -28.37 10.34 -7.64
C GLU A 599 -26.99 11.03 -7.60
N GLY A 600 -26.02 10.46 -8.33
CA GLY A 600 -24.64 10.95 -8.40
C GLY A 600 -23.83 10.77 -7.09
N ILE A 601 -24.36 10.06 -6.09
CA ILE A 601 -23.70 9.83 -4.82
C ILE A 601 -23.62 8.33 -4.53
N THR A 602 -24.76 7.63 -4.33
CA THR A 602 -24.78 6.20 -4.01
C THR A 602 -25.38 5.33 -5.11
N ASP A 603 -25.71 5.90 -6.27
CA ASP A 603 -26.32 5.24 -7.43
C ASP A 603 -25.36 4.31 -8.19
N ARG A 604 -24.03 4.43 -7.99
CA ARG A 604 -23.02 3.54 -8.56
C ARG A 604 -22.53 2.53 -7.54
N ASP A 605 -21.93 1.41 -7.99
CA ASP A 605 -21.43 0.36 -7.10
C ASP A 605 -20.07 0.68 -6.46
N TYR A 606 -19.60 1.92 -6.59
CA TYR A 606 -18.34 2.39 -6.01
C TYR A 606 -18.39 3.89 -5.74
N TYR A 607 -17.57 4.36 -4.78
CA TYR A 607 -17.20 5.77 -4.63
C TYR A 607 -15.90 6.04 -5.40
N THR A 608 -15.77 7.26 -5.92
CA THR A 608 -14.54 7.70 -6.57
C THR A 608 -13.35 7.61 -5.61
N ASN A 609 -12.22 7.09 -6.10
CA ASN A 609 -11.00 6.99 -5.30
C ASN A 609 -10.53 8.39 -4.88
N SER A 610 -10.34 8.59 -3.57
CA SER A 610 -9.73 9.79 -2.97
C SER A 610 -10.20 11.12 -3.61
N ASN A 611 -9.27 11.87 -4.19
CA ASN A 611 -9.48 13.20 -4.79
C ASN A 611 -9.58 13.19 -6.32
N HIS A 612 -9.70 12.01 -6.93
CA HIS A 612 -9.78 11.94 -8.40
C HIS A 612 -11.06 12.56 -8.94
N VAL A 613 -10.96 13.13 -10.13
CA VAL A 613 -12.13 13.40 -10.97
C VAL A 613 -12.80 12.06 -11.28
N PRO A 614 -14.14 11.94 -11.17
CA PRO A 614 -14.82 10.69 -11.42
C PRO A 614 -14.47 10.08 -12.78
N VAL A 615 -14.22 8.76 -12.80
CA VAL A 615 -13.79 8.05 -14.01
C VAL A 615 -14.79 8.09 -15.16
N TYR A 616 -16.06 8.33 -14.85
CA TYR A 616 -17.15 8.49 -15.83
C TYR A 616 -17.28 9.92 -16.37
N TYR A 617 -16.59 10.90 -15.77
CA TYR A 617 -16.68 12.29 -16.18
C TYR A 617 -15.78 12.56 -17.39
N LYS A 618 -16.39 12.94 -18.52
CA LYS A 618 -15.64 13.20 -19.75
C LYS A 618 -14.95 14.56 -19.69
N CYS A 619 -13.63 14.53 -19.64
CA CYS A 619 -12.79 15.75 -19.67
C CYS A 619 -11.47 15.46 -20.39
N SER A 620 -10.72 16.52 -20.75
CA SER A 620 -9.37 16.37 -21.26
C SER A 620 -8.37 15.99 -20.13
N ALA A 621 -7.26 15.37 -20.49
CA ALA A 621 -6.18 15.08 -19.54
C ALA A 621 -5.66 16.38 -18.89
N LYS A 622 -5.61 17.48 -19.65
CA LYS A 622 -5.23 18.81 -19.17
C LYS A 622 -6.17 19.29 -18.06
N HIS A 623 -7.48 19.27 -18.28
CA HIS A 623 -8.48 19.68 -17.27
C HIS A 623 -8.37 18.81 -16.01
N LYS A 624 -8.23 17.50 -16.19
CA LYS A 624 -8.02 16.57 -15.07
C LYS A 624 -6.75 16.91 -14.28
N ALA A 625 -5.64 17.25 -14.97
CA ALA A 625 -4.40 17.66 -14.32
C ALA A 625 -4.56 18.98 -13.54
N GLU A 626 -5.24 19.96 -14.11
CA GLU A 626 -5.53 21.24 -13.43
C GLU A 626 -6.33 21.05 -12.14
N VAL A 627 -7.30 20.14 -12.15
CA VAL A 627 -8.16 19.85 -11.00
C VAL A 627 -7.44 19.01 -9.94
N GLU A 628 -6.70 17.95 -10.33
CA GLU A 628 -6.12 17.02 -9.38
C GLU A 628 -4.75 17.45 -8.82
N ALA A 629 -3.96 18.21 -9.59
CA ALA A 629 -2.60 18.59 -9.20
C ALA A 629 -2.49 19.29 -7.84
N PRO A 630 -3.36 20.23 -7.44
CA PRO A 630 -3.26 20.91 -6.15
C PRO A 630 -3.41 19.97 -4.94
N TYR A 631 -4.04 18.81 -5.10
CA TYR A 631 -4.18 17.82 -4.02
C TYR A 631 -2.91 17.05 -3.75
N HIS A 632 -1.95 17.00 -4.69
CA HIS A 632 -0.70 16.24 -4.50
C HIS A 632 0.15 16.78 -3.37
N ASP A 633 0.26 18.10 -3.23
CA ASP A 633 0.95 18.75 -2.11
C ASP A 633 0.21 18.57 -0.77
N LEU A 634 -1.08 18.28 -0.80
CA LEU A 634 -1.91 18.08 0.39
C LEU A 634 -1.90 16.62 0.89
N THR A 635 -1.51 15.66 0.05
CA THR A 635 -1.58 14.23 0.32
C THR A 635 -0.18 13.58 0.32
N LEU A 636 0.67 14.04 1.25
CA LEU A 636 2.09 13.66 1.28
C LEU A 636 2.37 12.22 1.74
N ALA A 637 1.38 11.51 2.31
CA ALA A 637 1.51 10.07 2.55
C ALA A 637 1.33 9.23 1.28
N GLY A 638 0.85 9.83 0.21
CA GLY A 638 0.75 9.20 -1.09
C GLY A 638 -0.41 9.71 -1.95
N HIS A 639 -0.13 9.83 -3.22
CA HIS A 639 -1.04 10.28 -4.28
C HIS A 639 -0.61 9.68 -5.61
N ILE A 640 -1.50 9.70 -6.60
CA ILE A 640 -1.20 9.30 -7.97
C ILE A 640 -2.16 10.02 -8.94
N PHE A 641 -1.65 10.38 -10.10
CA PHE A 641 -2.41 10.90 -11.22
C PHE A 641 -2.56 9.83 -12.29
N TYR A 642 -3.76 9.63 -12.82
CA TYR A 642 -4.05 8.68 -13.89
C TYR A 642 -4.50 9.37 -15.15
N VAL A 643 -3.92 8.97 -16.28
CA VAL A 643 -4.41 9.34 -17.61
C VAL A 643 -4.84 8.06 -18.34
N GLU A 644 -6.10 8.03 -18.78
CA GLU A 644 -6.64 6.96 -19.61
C GLU A 644 -6.51 7.39 -21.08
N ILE A 645 -5.53 6.84 -21.81
CA ILE A 645 -5.35 7.14 -23.23
C ILE A 645 -6.14 6.17 -24.11
N ASP A 646 -6.57 6.65 -25.28
CA ASP A 646 -7.22 5.85 -26.29
C ASP A 646 -6.20 5.22 -27.25
N GLY A 647 -6.54 4.02 -27.78
CA GLY A 647 -5.75 3.33 -28.80
C GLY A 647 -4.48 2.65 -28.28
N ASP A 648 -3.59 2.31 -29.21
CA ASP A 648 -2.32 1.62 -28.99
C ASP A 648 -1.14 2.61 -29.01
N ALA A 649 -0.59 2.89 -27.85
CA ALA A 649 0.55 3.79 -27.68
C ALA A 649 1.89 3.17 -28.15
N THR A 650 1.96 1.88 -28.45
CA THR A 650 3.22 1.15 -28.74
C THR A 650 4.05 1.79 -29.84
N HIS A 651 3.38 2.36 -30.85
CA HIS A 651 4.04 3.02 -31.99
C HIS A 651 4.16 4.53 -31.84
N ASN A 652 3.66 5.10 -30.75
CA ASN A 652 3.73 6.53 -30.46
C ASN A 652 4.10 6.82 -28.99
N PRO A 653 5.33 6.53 -28.57
CA PRO A 653 5.77 6.79 -27.21
C PRO A 653 5.77 8.28 -26.83
N GLN A 654 5.68 9.21 -27.80
CA GLN A 654 5.55 10.63 -27.55
C GLN A 654 4.32 10.98 -26.70
N VAL A 655 3.25 10.19 -26.81
CA VAL A 655 2.04 10.36 -25.97
C VAL A 655 2.39 10.21 -24.49
N ILE A 656 3.28 9.26 -24.14
CA ILE A 656 3.74 9.07 -22.76
C ILE A 656 4.57 10.30 -22.32
N MET A 657 5.48 10.78 -23.19
CA MET A 657 6.29 11.96 -22.89
C MET A 657 5.41 13.20 -22.66
N ASN A 658 4.37 13.40 -23.47
CA ASN A 658 3.41 14.50 -23.29
C ASN A 658 2.70 14.45 -21.92
N VAL A 659 2.38 13.26 -21.43
CA VAL A 659 1.80 13.11 -20.07
C VAL A 659 2.82 13.45 -19.00
N VAL A 660 4.08 13.07 -19.17
CA VAL A 660 5.15 13.42 -18.22
C VAL A 660 5.43 14.94 -18.24
N ASP A 661 5.38 15.58 -19.42
CA ASP A 661 5.50 17.03 -19.56
C ASP A 661 4.35 17.75 -18.85
N MET A 662 3.12 17.21 -18.97
CA MET A 662 1.95 17.71 -18.25
C MET A 662 2.14 17.57 -16.72
N MET A 663 2.63 16.43 -16.24
CA MET A 663 2.93 16.24 -14.82
C MET A 663 3.96 17.26 -14.31
N ASP A 664 4.99 17.53 -15.10
CA ASP A 664 6.02 18.52 -14.77
C ASP A 664 5.43 19.94 -14.72
N HIS A 665 4.63 20.31 -15.73
CA HIS A 665 3.99 21.63 -15.84
C HIS A 665 3.02 21.94 -14.68
N TYR A 666 2.20 20.96 -14.27
CA TYR A 666 1.20 21.14 -13.23
C TYR A 666 1.69 20.77 -11.82
N ASN A 667 2.99 20.50 -11.62
CA ASN A 667 3.57 20.12 -10.31
C ASN A 667 2.97 18.82 -9.76
N ILE A 668 2.63 17.85 -10.62
CA ILE A 668 2.13 16.53 -10.23
C ILE A 668 3.30 15.67 -9.77
N GLY A 669 3.22 15.12 -8.57
CA GLY A 669 4.32 14.40 -7.94
C GLY A 669 4.53 12.97 -8.43
N TYR A 670 3.46 12.25 -8.76
CA TYR A 670 3.50 10.85 -9.21
C TYR A 670 2.33 10.55 -10.14
N GLY A 671 2.59 9.84 -11.22
CA GLY A 671 1.57 9.54 -12.21
C GLY A 671 1.81 8.26 -12.99
N SER A 672 0.74 7.83 -13.63
CA SER A 672 0.65 6.58 -14.38
C SER A 672 -0.21 6.76 -15.62
N VAL A 673 0.18 6.12 -16.72
CA VAL A 673 -0.56 6.13 -17.97
C VAL A 673 -1.24 4.78 -18.16
N ASN A 674 -2.55 4.81 -18.37
CA ASN A 674 -3.36 3.64 -18.65
C ASN A 674 -3.75 3.60 -20.12
N HIS A 675 -3.72 2.43 -20.72
CA HIS A 675 -4.18 2.16 -22.07
C HIS A 675 -4.69 0.72 -22.15
N ASN A 676 -5.32 0.34 -23.27
CA ASN A 676 -5.75 -1.04 -23.46
C ASN A 676 -4.61 -1.90 -23.97
N ARG A 677 -4.47 -3.10 -23.42
CA ARG A 677 -3.54 -4.11 -23.93
C ARG A 677 -4.10 -5.50 -23.72
N ASN A 678 -4.59 -6.10 -24.80
CA ASN A 678 -5.13 -7.44 -24.80
C ASN A 678 -4.14 -8.38 -25.48
N ARG A 679 -4.05 -9.62 -25.01
CA ARG A 679 -3.14 -10.62 -25.54
C ARG A 679 -3.85 -11.94 -25.77
N CYS A 680 -3.67 -12.52 -26.92
CA CYS A 680 -4.09 -13.90 -27.17
C CYS A 680 -3.12 -14.87 -26.49
N MET A 681 -3.62 -15.65 -25.55
CA MET A 681 -2.81 -16.64 -24.81
C MET A 681 -2.38 -17.83 -25.65
N THR A 682 -2.99 -18.04 -26.82
CA THR A 682 -2.64 -19.12 -27.74
C THR A 682 -1.45 -18.77 -28.63
N CYS A 683 -1.43 -17.59 -29.25
CA CYS A 683 -0.42 -17.22 -30.25
C CYS A 683 0.41 -15.97 -29.88
N GLY A 684 0.10 -15.29 -28.75
CA GLY A 684 0.80 -14.11 -28.33
C GLY A 684 0.45 -12.81 -29.08
N PHE A 685 -0.55 -12.83 -29.97
CA PHE A 685 -1.01 -11.62 -30.67
C PHE A 685 -1.49 -10.57 -29.67
N GLU A 686 -0.98 -9.35 -29.76
CA GLU A 686 -1.32 -8.23 -28.87
C GLU A 686 -2.11 -7.17 -29.65
N ASN A 687 -3.12 -6.57 -28.98
CA ASN A 687 -3.94 -5.49 -29.54
C ASN A 687 -4.53 -4.60 -28.41
N ALA A 688 -5.15 -3.49 -28.80
CA ALA A 688 -5.80 -2.55 -27.87
C ALA A 688 -7.34 -2.60 -27.91
N ASP A 689 -7.94 -3.48 -28.70
CA ASP A 689 -9.38 -3.59 -28.88
C ASP A 689 -10.01 -4.49 -27.80
N ASN A 690 -10.67 -3.90 -26.82
CA ASN A 690 -11.36 -4.61 -25.75
C ASN A 690 -12.62 -5.36 -26.19
N THR A 691 -13.09 -5.18 -27.42
CA THR A 691 -14.29 -5.83 -27.94
C THR A 691 -14.00 -7.19 -28.57
N LEU A 692 -12.71 -7.52 -28.83
CA LEU A 692 -12.32 -8.78 -29.44
C LEU A 692 -12.58 -9.96 -28.50
N GLU A 693 -13.45 -10.86 -28.91
CA GLU A 693 -13.70 -12.15 -28.25
C GLU A 693 -12.88 -13.28 -28.86
N THR A 694 -12.47 -13.10 -30.11
CA THR A 694 -11.71 -14.09 -30.88
C THR A 694 -10.46 -13.46 -31.47
N CYS A 695 -9.33 -14.14 -31.35
CA CYS A 695 -8.07 -13.65 -31.90
C CYS A 695 -8.12 -13.61 -33.44
N PRO A 696 -7.89 -12.45 -34.08
CA PRO A 696 -7.91 -12.33 -35.53
C PRO A 696 -6.74 -13.05 -36.22
N HIS A 697 -5.67 -13.41 -35.47
CA HIS A 697 -4.49 -14.05 -35.98
C HIS A 697 -4.60 -15.59 -36.00
N CYS A 698 -5.13 -16.20 -34.90
CA CYS A 698 -5.18 -17.67 -34.78
C CYS A 698 -6.57 -18.26 -34.54
N GLY A 699 -7.61 -17.44 -34.42
CA GLY A 699 -8.97 -17.86 -34.09
C GLY A 699 -9.18 -18.33 -32.63
N GLY A 700 -8.19 -18.19 -31.77
CA GLY A 700 -8.30 -18.60 -30.37
C GLY A 700 -9.25 -17.68 -29.59
N HIS A 701 -9.98 -18.23 -28.60
CA HIS A 701 -10.94 -17.49 -27.78
C HIS A 701 -10.38 -17.06 -26.41
N HIS A 702 -9.15 -17.45 -26.08
CA HIS A 702 -8.53 -17.10 -24.81
C HIS A 702 -7.75 -15.79 -24.95
N ILE A 703 -8.44 -14.67 -24.70
CA ILE A 703 -7.87 -13.32 -24.74
C ILE A 703 -7.70 -12.84 -23.28
N ASP A 704 -6.46 -12.62 -22.89
CA ASP A 704 -6.13 -11.95 -21.61
C ASP A 704 -6.27 -10.43 -21.78
N ARG A 705 -7.05 -9.81 -20.89
CA ARG A 705 -7.30 -8.35 -20.86
C ARG A 705 -6.62 -7.76 -19.66
N LEU A 706 -5.37 -7.35 -19.84
CA LEU A 706 -4.59 -6.72 -18.80
C LEU A 706 -5.12 -5.32 -18.52
N GLN A 707 -5.48 -5.08 -17.28
CA GLN A 707 -6.03 -3.79 -16.81
C GLN A 707 -5.31 -3.34 -15.54
N ARG A 708 -5.41 -2.05 -15.26
CA ARG A 708 -4.85 -1.45 -14.05
C ARG A 708 -5.94 -1.23 -13.01
N ILE A 709 -5.67 -1.65 -11.78
CA ILE A 709 -6.50 -1.35 -10.61
C ILE A 709 -5.73 -0.45 -9.65
N THR A 710 -6.28 0.67 -9.26
CA THR A 710 -5.74 1.62 -8.24
C THR A 710 -4.22 1.92 -8.28
N GLY A 711 -3.54 1.68 -9.41
CA GLY A 711 -2.13 2.02 -9.62
C GLY A 711 -1.20 0.86 -9.94
N TYR A 712 -1.66 -0.38 -9.89
CA TYR A 712 -0.90 -1.55 -10.30
C TYR A 712 -1.67 -2.44 -11.28
N LEU A 713 -0.94 -3.31 -11.97
CA LEU A 713 -1.52 -4.23 -12.95
C LEU A 713 -2.12 -5.45 -12.27
N VAL A 714 -3.13 -6.03 -12.91
CA VAL A 714 -3.72 -7.32 -12.52
C VAL A 714 -3.80 -8.19 -13.76
N GLY A 715 -3.43 -9.45 -13.65
CA GLY A 715 -3.36 -10.35 -14.78
C GLY A 715 -4.71 -10.57 -15.48
N THR A 716 -5.79 -10.77 -14.70
CA THR A 716 -7.14 -11.00 -15.23
C THR A 716 -8.19 -10.25 -14.45
N THR A 717 -9.22 -9.73 -15.15
CA THR A 717 -10.31 -8.96 -14.51
C THR A 717 -11.32 -9.83 -13.78
N ASP A 718 -11.33 -11.15 -14.00
CA ASP A 718 -12.18 -12.13 -13.33
C ASP A 718 -11.92 -12.24 -11.81
N ARG A 719 -10.77 -11.76 -11.35
CA ARG A 719 -10.43 -11.66 -9.93
C ARG A 719 -10.88 -10.36 -9.26
N TRP A 720 -11.44 -9.42 -10.03
CA TRP A 720 -11.87 -8.13 -9.50
C TRP A 720 -13.22 -8.25 -8.78
N ASN A 721 -13.42 -7.44 -7.73
CA ASN A 721 -14.72 -7.30 -7.09
C ASN A 721 -15.69 -6.47 -7.97
N ASN A 722 -16.99 -6.59 -7.69
CA ASN A 722 -18.04 -5.94 -8.47
C ASN A 722 -17.89 -4.41 -8.56
N GLY A 723 -17.48 -3.75 -7.48
CA GLY A 723 -17.27 -2.30 -7.46
C GLY A 723 -16.17 -1.87 -8.41
N LYS A 724 -15.06 -2.62 -8.51
CA LYS A 724 -13.98 -2.32 -9.44
C LYS A 724 -14.32 -2.67 -10.89
N LEU A 725 -15.11 -3.69 -11.12
CA LEU A 725 -15.63 -4.00 -12.47
C LEU A 725 -16.58 -2.89 -12.93
N ALA A 726 -17.45 -2.39 -12.07
CA ALA A 726 -18.32 -1.24 -12.37
C ALA A 726 -17.49 0.02 -12.69
N GLU A 727 -16.48 0.33 -11.87
CA GLU A 727 -15.56 1.45 -12.13
C GLU A 727 -14.85 1.30 -13.48
N LEU A 728 -14.37 0.11 -13.83
CA LEU A 728 -13.70 -0.15 -15.11
C LEU A 728 -14.64 0.08 -16.29
N ASN A 729 -15.90 -0.36 -16.19
CA ASN A 729 -16.89 -0.20 -17.25
C ASN A 729 -17.30 1.26 -17.47
N ASP A 730 -17.22 2.07 -16.41
CA ASP A 730 -17.57 3.50 -16.46
C ASP A 730 -16.42 4.39 -16.95
N ARG A 731 -15.18 3.88 -17.02
CA ARG A 731 -14.01 4.68 -17.39
C ARG A 731 -14.11 5.27 -18.78
N VAL A 732 -13.92 6.57 -18.87
CA VAL A 732 -13.82 7.32 -20.12
C VAL A 732 -12.36 7.59 -20.48
N ARG A 733 -12.10 7.82 -21.77
CA ARG A 733 -10.77 8.20 -22.28
C ARG A 733 -10.56 9.70 -22.18
N HIS A 734 -9.30 10.11 -22.00
CA HIS A 734 -8.91 11.50 -21.92
C HIS A 734 -8.24 11.93 -23.22
N ASP A 735 -8.67 13.07 -23.78
CA ASP A 735 -7.97 13.74 -24.87
C ASP A 735 -6.68 14.38 -24.31
N ILE A 736 -5.51 14.09 -24.94
CA ILE A 736 -4.17 14.53 -24.50
C ILE A 736 -3.72 15.71 -25.36
#